data_0aa1d361aae8aee0c9311ac2cc276c3c
#
_entry.id   0aa1d361aae8aee0c9311ac2cc276c3c
#
_cell.length_a   1.000
_cell.length_b   1.000
_cell.length_c   1.000
_cell.angle_alpha   90.00
_cell.angle_beta   90.00
_cell.angle_gamma   90.00
#
_symmetry.space_group_name_H-M   'P 1'
#
loop_
_entity.id
_entity.type
_entity.pdbx_description
1 polymer ?
#
loop_
_entity_poly.entity_id
_entity_poly.type
_entity_poly.pdbx_seq_one_letter_code
_entity_poly.pdbx_strand_id
1 'polypeptide(L)'
;MEKYSPQSIEKKWQSKWLAENVYKTEMDPKKPKYYTLEMFPYPSGNLHMGHVRNYSIGDVLARYKTMEGFNVIHPMGFDAFGMPAENAAIKHGVKPSDWTYSNMDNMKRQQREMGLSYDWDRSVATCSPDYYRWTQWLFQLFYKRGLAYKKKAYVNWCETCGTVLANEQVIEGKCWRCDSQVIKKDLSQWFLKITDYADVLLKDLDLLKGWPDRVKTMQENWIGRSEGLEFNLEVPELGEKIAAYTTRPDTVYGITFLALAAEHPLIEKICENNPKAQEIKDFCQKAQNQSELERTSSESEKEGIFTGLYAVNPFNGNKVEIWVTNYVLAEYGTGAVIGVPSEDQRDWMFAEKYKLNVIITLQPKDKELKLEEMTEAYVDKAGVLVNSAEFSGMDIKAAMKGIMDKAEAEGFGKRRVNYRLRDWLISRQRYWGAPIPVIYCDDCGEQLVPEDQLPVMLPEDVKFEQGSVSPLAQSESFVNCTCPKCGKPARRETDTMDTFICSSWYYLRYTDPHNDKMPFAKDKVNYWAPVDQYIGGIEHAILHLLYSRFFTKVLRDAGMVDFAEPFTNLLTQGMVLKDGGKMSKSKGNVVSPEEIIGQYGADTARLFILFAAPVDRDLDWSDDGVAGAYRFLRRVWRIMEIFEDKIKSSSDEYDITALTAEEKELRRILHTTIKKVTEDIRDRFMFNTAISSIMELVNAFYGFQDSKTINGGLVREVSLNLLKMLAPFAPHITEELWSILVAQGSIHQQQWPQYEEAATVQAEVEIVLQINGKVRDRIMIATGISREEMETAAKANVRVQELTDGKTIVKMICVPDKLVNVVVK
;
A
#
# COMPACT_ATOMS: atom_id res chain seq x y z
N MET A 1 2.22 -45.14 -11.15
CA MET A 1 2.65 -44.06 -10.24
C MET A 1 2.45 -44.44 -8.76
N GLU A 2 3.28 -43.93 -7.83
CA GLU A 2 3.07 -44.10 -6.39
C GLU A 2 1.85 -43.27 -5.91
N LYS A 3 1.35 -43.58 -4.71
CA LYS A 3 0.24 -42.83 -4.10
C LYS A 3 0.67 -41.41 -3.78
N TYR A 4 -0.20 -40.42 -4.07
CA TYR A 4 0.08 -39.02 -3.75
C TYR A 4 0.39 -38.81 -2.26
N SER A 5 1.58 -38.30 -1.97
CA SER A 5 2.07 -37.99 -0.61
C SER A 5 2.72 -36.61 -0.63
N PRO A 6 1.97 -35.53 -0.31
CA PRO A 6 2.47 -34.16 -0.42
C PRO A 6 3.76 -33.96 0.40
N GLN A 7 3.83 -34.45 1.64
CA GLN A 7 4.97 -34.24 2.52
C GLN A 7 6.29 -34.80 1.94
N SER A 8 6.22 -35.96 1.28
CA SER A 8 7.40 -36.58 0.66
C SER A 8 7.82 -35.84 -0.60
N ILE A 9 6.84 -35.50 -1.44
CA ILE A 9 7.04 -34.81 -2.72
C ILE A 9 7.60 -33.41 -2.47
N GLU A 10 6.99 -32.65 -1.57
CA GLU A 10 7.40 -31.29 -1.24
C GLU A 10 8.82 -31.24 -0.69
N LYS A 11 9.13 -32.09 0.29
CA LYS A 11 10.47 -32.16 0.87
C LYS A 11 11.54 -32.54 -0.17
N LYS A 12 11.22 -33.47 -1.10
CA LYS A 12 12.11 -33.85 -2.21
C LYS A 12 12.45 -32.63 -3.07
N TRP A 13 11.44 -31.91 -3.54
CA TRP A 13 11.65 -30.81 -4.48
C TRP A 13 12.24 -29.57 -3.82
N GLN A 14 11.83 -29.23 -2.60
CA GLN A 14 12.42 -28.13 -1.84
C GLN A 14 13.93 -28.35 -1.62
N SER A 15 14.31 -29.59 -1.26
CA SER A 15 15.72 -29.93 -1.08
C SER A 15 16.51 -29.86 -2.37
N LYS A 16 15.92 -30.31 -3.49
CA LYS A 16 16.55 -30.25 -4.81
C LYS A 16 16.71 -28.82 -5.30
N TRP A 17 15.65 -28.00 -5.25
CA TRP A 17 15.70 -26.60 -5.69
C TRP A 17 16.72 -25.79 -4.89
N LEU A 18 16.83 -26.04 -3.58
CA LEU A 18 17.82 -25.39 -2.74
C LEU A 18 19.26 -25.82 -3.10
N ALA A 19 19.50 -27.13 -3.29
CA ALA A 19 20.82 -27.66 -3.62
C ALA A 19 21.32 -27.19 -4.99
N GLU A 20 20.42 -27.08 -5.97
CA GLU A 20 20.73 -26.65 -7.33
C GLU A 20 20.67 -25.12 -7.49
N ASN A 21 20.27 -24.36 -6.46
CA ASN A 21 20.07 -22.90 -6.47
C ASN A 21 19.26 -22.42 -7.69
N VAL A 22 18.13 -23.08 -7.95
CA VAL A 22 17.34 -22.97 -9.19
C VAL A 22 16.82 -21.54 -9.44
N TYR A 23 16.60 -20.77 -8.38
CA TYR A 23 16.02 -19.42 -8.45
C TYR A 23 17.05 -18.29 -8.44
N LYS A 24 18.35 -18.62 -8.42
CA LYS A 24 19.41 -17.62 -8.56
C LYS A 24 19.32 -16.94 -9.92
N THR A 25 19.31 -15.62 -9.90
CA THR A 25 19.12 -14.81 -11.10
C THR A 25 20.26 -13.80 -11.25
N GLU A 26 20.89 -13.79 -12.43
CA GLU A 26 21.89 -12.82 -12.83
C GLU A 26 21.33 -11.91 -13.96
N MET A 27 21.98 -10.78 -14.19
CA MET A 27 21.59 -9.90 -15.29
C MET A 27 21.73 -10.61 -16.63
N ASP A 28 20.68 -10.61 -17.44
CA ASP A 28 20.68 -11.14 -18.81
C ASP A 28 20.02 -10.12 -19.76
N PRO A 29 20.82 -9.27 -20.43
CA PRO A 29 20.29 -8.26 -21.36
C PRO A 29 19.55 -8.83 -22.59
N LYS A 30 19.65 -10.16 -22.84
CA LYS A 30 18.94 -10.83 -23.95
C LYS A 30 17.50 -11.14 -23.65
N LYS A 31 17.11 -11.11 -22.37
CA LYS A 31 15.75 -11.36 -21.90
C LYS A 31 15.13 -10.06 -21.35
N PRO A 32 13.84 -9.85 -21.53
CA PRO A 32 13.15 -8.79 -20.82
C PRO A 32 13.23 -9.05 -19.30
N LYS A 33 13.53 -8.03 -18.50
CA LYS A 33 13.59 -8.17 -17.04
C LYS A 33 12.21 -8.13 -16.43
N TYR A 34 12.05 -8.78 -15.29
CA TYR A 34 10.87 -8.63 -14.45
C TYR A 34 11.26 -8.68 -12.97
N TYR A 35 10.90 -7.65 -12.23
CA TYR A 35 11.16 -7.56 -10.80
C TYR A 35 9.84 -7.65 -10.05
N THR A 36 9.58 -8.79 -9.43
CA THR A 36 8.46 -8.96 -8.51
C THR A 36 8.96 -8.92 -7.07
N LEU A 37 8.24 -8.25 -6.21
CA LEU A 37 8.64 -8.02 -4.83
C LEU A 37 7.43 -7.93 -3.91
N GLU A 38 7.43 -8.70 -2.84
CA GLU A 38 6.53 -8.55 -1.71
C GLU A 38 7.20 -7.77 -0.58
N MET A 39 6.38 -7.08 0.21
CA MET A 39 6.86 -6.47 1.44
C MET A 39 7.45 -7.54 2.36
N PHE A 40 8.69 -7.35 2.76
CA PHE A 40 9.41 -8.30 3.61
C PHE A 40 8.89 -8.29 5.06
N PRO A 41 8.98 -9.42 5.80
CA PRO A 41 8.40 -9.54 7.13
C PRO A 41 9.25 -8.92 8.22
N TYR A 42 8.61 -8.56 9.34
CA TYR A 42 9.25 -8.32 10.62
C TYR A 42 9.49 -9.65 11.34
N PRO A 43 10.73 -10.01 11.71
CA PRO A 43 11.04 -11.29 12.34
C PRO A 43 10.74 -11.28 13.86
N SER A 44 9.46 -11.17 14.20
CA SER A 44 9.00 -11.12 15.60
C SER A 44 8.22 -12.37 16.05
N GLY A 45 8.29 -13.45 15.28
CA GLY A 45 7.61 -14.72 15.53
C GLY A 45 7.41 -15.54 14.26
N ASN A 46 6.48 -16.49 14.28
CA ASN A 46 6.14 -17.30 13.12
C ASN A 46 5.38 -16.51 12.05
N LEU A 47 5.47 -16.98 10.79
CA LEU A 47 4.59 -16.54 9.72
C LEU A 47 3.13 -16.82 10.09
N HIS A 48 2.20 -16.03 9.55
CA HIS A 48 0.77 -16.21 9.66
C HIS A 48 0.14 -16.31 8.25
N MET A 49 -1.13 -16.68 8.17
CA MET A 49 -1.82 -16.93 6.89
C MET A 49 -1.86 -15.70 5.98
N GLY A 50 -1.79 -14.48 6.53
CA GLY A 50 -1.63 -13.26 5.72
C GLY A 50 -0.29 -13.23 4.96
N HIS A 51 0.80 -13.69 5.57
CA HIS A 51 2.09 -13.86 4.89
C HIS A 51 2.01 -14.93 3.80
N VAL A 52 1.36 -16.08 4.10
CA VAL A 52 1.15 -17.14 3.09
C VAL A 52 0.44 -16.59 1.86
N ARG A 53 -0.60 -15.76 2.08
CA ARG A 53 -1.34 -15.12 0.98
C ARG A 53 -0.45 -14.18 0.18
N ASN A 54 0.23 -13.25 0.84
CA ASN A 54 1.08 -12.26 0.19
C ASN A 54 2.14 -12.93 -0.68
N TYR A 55 2.88 -13.85 -0.09
CA TYR A 55 4.02 -14.50 -0.74
C TYR A 55 3.58 -15.49 -1.84
N SER A 56 2.43 -16.16 -1.67
CA SER A 56 1.88 -17.00 -2.73
C SER A 56 1.44 -16.21 -3.96
N ILE A 57 0.90 -15.00 -3.80
CA ILE A 57 0.53 -14.09 -4.90
C ILE A 57 1.77 -13.72 -5.72
N GLY A 58 2.84 -13.29 -5.08
CA GLY A 58 4.08 -12.92 -5.76
C GLY A 58 4.77 -14.10 -6.41
N ASP A 59 4.77 -15.27 -5.76
CA ASP A 59 5.36 -16.49 -6.28
C ASP A 59 4.65 -16.99 -7.55
N VAL A 60 3.31 -16.92 -7.61
CA VAL A 60 2.55 -17.22 -8.83
C VAL A 60 3.03 -16.35 -9.98
N LEU A 61 3.16 -15.06 -9.74
CA LEU A 61 3.58 -14.11 -10.76
C LEU A 61 5.03 -14.33 -11.20
N ALA A 62 5.94 -14.58 -10.25
CA ALA A 62 7.35 -14.87 -10.55
C ALA A 62 7.50 -16.11 -11.43
N ARG A 63 6.80 -17.21 -11.08
CA ARG A 63 6.81 -18.44 -11.88
C ARG A 63 6.18 -18.25 -13.25
N TYR A 64 5.02 -17.60 -13.33
CA TYR A 64 4.35 -17.29 -14.58
C TYR A 64 5.26 -16.47 -15.50
N LYS A 65 5.89 -15.39 -15.01
CA LYS A 65 6.79 -14.56 -15.79
C LYS A 65 8.06 -15.30 -16.23
N THR A 66 8.59 -16.19 -15.41
CA THR A 66 9.69 -17.07 -15.80
C THR A 66 9.28 -17.97 -16.97
N MET A 67 8.08 -18.58 -16.93
CA MET A 67 7.54 -19.39 -18.00
C MET A 67 7.19 -18.56 -19.26
N GLU A 68 6.93 -17.26 -19.14
CA GLU A 68 6.82 -16.34 -20.29
C GLU A 68 8.18 -15.96 -20.90
N GLY A 69 9.29 -16.39 -20.32
CA GLY A 69 10.63 -16.15 -20.84
C GLY A 69 11.30 -14.90 -20.30
N PHE A 70 10.75 -14.24 -19.28
CA PHE A 70 11.38 -13.10 -18.60
C PHE A 70 12.58 -13.54 -17.76
N ASN A 71 13.53 -12.62 -17.58
CA ASN A 71 14.56 -12.71 -16.55
C ASN A 71 14.01 -12.15 -15.26
N VAL A 72 13.61 -13.02 -14.34
CA VAL A 72 12.84 -12.66 -13.15
C VAL A 72 13.74 -12.55 -11.93
N ILE A 73 13.75 -11.41 -11.27
CA ILE A 73 14.31 -11.24 -9.93
C ILE A 73 13.16 -11.30 -8.90
N HIS A 74 13.28 -12.23 -7.94
CA HIS A 74 12.29 -12.47 -6.87
C HIS A 74 13.03 -12.65 -5.54
N PRO A 75 13.47 -11.56 -4.89
CA PRO A 75 14.25 -11.60 -3.66
C PRO A 75 13.35 -11.61 -2.43
N MET A 76 13.91 -12.07 -1.29
CA MET A 76 13.29 -11.98 0.02
C MET A 76 14.33 -11.68 1.09
N GLY A 77 13.93 -10.90 2.10
CA GLY A 77 14.76 -10.56 3.26
C GLY A 77 13.90 -10.26 4.48
N PHE A 78 14.45 -9.48 5.40
CA PHE A 78 13.81 -9.23 6.70
C PHE A 78 13.95 -7.77 7.10
N ASP A 79 12.84 -7.13 7.47
CA ASP A 79 12.85 -5.85 8.17
C ASP A 79 13.06 -6.11 9.66
N ALA A 80 14.32 -6.17 10.05
CA ALA A 80 14.74 -6.85 11.27
C ALA A 80 15.10 -5.90 12.43
N PHE A 81 15.03 -4.59 12.21
CA PHE A 81 15.11 -3.59 13.27
C PHE A 81 13.74 -3.19 13.83
N GLY A 82 13.74 -2.55 14.99
CA GLY A 82 12.58 -1.87 15.54
C GLY A 82 11.99 -2.46 16.81
N MET A 83 11.01 -1.75 17.35
CA MET A 83 10.36 -2.04 18.63
C MET A 83 9.76 -3.46 18.75
N PRO A 84 9.18 -4.07 17.69
CA PRO A 84 8.59 -5.40 17.87
C PRO A 84 9.58 -6.45 18.35
N ALA A 85 10.74 -6.49 17.71
CA ALA A 85 11.80 -7.44 18.08
C ALA A 85 12.41 -7.12 19.44
N GLU A 86 12.68 -5.83 19.71
CA GLU A 86 13.23 -5.39 20.99
C GLU A 86 12.29 -5.71 22.16
N ASN A 87 11.00 -5.37 22.05
CA ASN A 87 10.02 -5.64 23.09
C ASN A 87 9.82 -7.13 23.34
N ALA A 88 9.83 -7.95 22.28
CA ALA A 88 9.75 -9.40 22.40
C ALA A 88 10.99 -9.96 23.12
N ALA A 89 12.19 -9.47 22.77
CA ALA A 89 13.43 -9.87 23.40
C ALA A 89 13.47 -9.49 24.90
N ILE A 90 13.06 -8.27 25.24
CA ILE A 90 12.94 -7.84 26.65
C ILE A 90 11.95 -8.74 27.41
N LYS A 91 10.78 -9.04 26.82
CA LYS A 91 9.76 -9.90 27.45
C LYS A 91 10.26 -11.30 27.73
N HIS A 92 11.12 -11.84 26.85
CA HIS A 92 11.67 -13.19 26.97
C HIS A 92 13.02 -13.25 27.69
N GLY A 93 13.61 -12.11 28.10
CA GLY A 93 14.88 -12.01 28.83
C GLY A 93 16.08 -12.41 27.97
N VAL A 94 16.05 -12.17 26.67
CA VAL A 94 17.12 -12.47 25.71
C VAL A 94 17.60 -11.19 25.01
N LYS A 95 18.78 -11.24 24.35
CA LYS A 95 19.24 -10.10 23.55
C LYS A 95 18.34 -9.90 22.31
N PRO A 96 18.04 -8.66 21.90
CA PRO A 96 17.28 -8.38 20.66
C PRO A 96 17.89 -9.02 19.42
N SER A 97 19.23 -9.04 19.31
CA SER A 97 19.95 -9.70 18.22
C SER A 97 19.63 -11.20 18.15
N ASP A 98 19.80 -11.93 19.27
CA ASP A 98 19.63 -13.38 19.31
C ASP A 98 18.17 -13.77 18.99
N TRP A 99 17.21 -13.03 19.55
CA TRP A 99 15.80 -13.20 19.26
C TRP A 99 15.50 -12.96 17.77
N THR A 100 16.04 -11.88 17.22
CA THR A 100 15.79 -11.49 15.83
C THR A 100 16.36 -12.50 14.85
N TYR A 101 17.64 -12.87 14.98
CA TYR A 101 18.28 -13.85 14.10
C TYR A 101 17.61 -15.23 14.19
N SER A 102 17.25 -15.69 15.39
CA SER A 102 16.50 -16.94 15.56
C SER A 102 15.14 -16.92 14.84
N ASN A 103 14.41 -15.81 14.92
CA ASN A 103 13.14 -15.67 14.19
C ASN A 103 13.35 -15.57 12.67
N MET A 104 14.41 -14.91 12.21
CA MET A 104 14.76 -14.85 10.78
C MET A 104 15.01 -16.25 10.21
N ASP A 105 15.81 -17.07 10.91
CA ASP A 105 16.10 -18.44 10.51
C ASP A 105 14.82 -19.29 10.46
N ASN A 106 13.95 -19.14 11.45
CA ASN A 106 12.68 -19.85 11.49
C ASN A 106 11.74 -19.40 10.35
N MET A 107 11.59 -18.09 10.11
CA MET A 107 10.77 -17.60 9.00
C MET A 107 11.32 -18.03 7.64
N LYS A 108 12.64 -18.01 7.47
CA LYS A 108 13.31 -18.49 6.26
C LYS A 108 13.03 -19.98 6.00
N ARG A 109 13.03 -20.80 7.07
CA ARG A 109 12.63 -22.21 6.99
C ARG A 109 11.18 -22.34 6.55
N GLN A 110 10.24 -21.60 7.19
CA GLN A 110 8.82 -21.63 6.85
C GLN A 110 8.57 -21.18 5.40
N GLN A 111 9.27 -20.16 4.90
CA GLN A 111 9.16 -19.70 3.51
C GLN A 111 9.68 -20.76 2.51
N ARG A 112 10.74 -21.48 2.86
CA ARG A 112 11.25 -22.61 2.06
C ARG A 112 10.28 -23.78 2.05
N GLU A 113 9.66 -24.10 3.17
CA GLU A 113 8.62 -25.14 3.27
C GLU A 113 7.36 -24.81 2.45
N MET A 114 7.07 -23.53 2.19
CA MET A 114 6.03 -23.09 1.27
C MET A 114 6.41 -23.28 -0.21
N GLY A 115 7.68 -23.62 -0.52
CA GLY A 115 8.18 -23.78 -1.88
C GLY A 115 8.23 -22.50 -2.69
N LEU A 116 8.51 -21.37 -2.06
CA LEU A 116 8.58 -20.06 -2.73
C LEU A 116 9.85 -19.95 -3.59
N SER A 117 9.73 -19.33 -4.76
CA SER A 117 10.81 -19.18 -5.76
C SER A 117 11.75 -18.01 -5.48
N TYR A 118 12.15 -17.83 -4.23
CA TYR A 118 13.03 -16.73 -3.86
C TYR A 118 14.49 -16.96 -4.23
N ASP A 119 15.13 -15.94 -4.78
CA ASP A 119 16.59 -15.85 -4.91
C ASP A 119 17.21 -15.52 -3.54
N TRP A 120 17.55 -16.58 -2.79
CA TRP A 120 18.09 -16.45 -1.43
C TRP A 120 19.51 -15.86 -1.38
N ASP A 121 20.25 -15.85 -2.51
CA ASP A 121 21.55 -15.17 -2.60
C ASP A 121 21.41 -13.65 -2.46
N ARG A 122 20.22 -13.12 -2.75
CA ARG A 122 19.91 -11.69 -2.63
C ARG A 122 19.31 -11.30 -1.29
N SER A 123 19.20 -12.25 -0.35
CA SER A 123 18.59 -12.01 0.95
C SER A 123 19.35 -10.95 1.74
N VAL A 124 18.62 -9.99 2.32
CA VAL A 124 19.15 -8.95 3.19
C VAL A 124 18.40 -8.93 4.52
N ALA A 125 19.07 -8.46 5.57
CA ALA A 125 18.46 -8.19 6.86
C ALA A 125 18.79 -6.75 7.27
N THR A 126 17.80 -5.94 7.59
CA THR A 126 18.03 -4.51 7.89
C THR A 126 18.88 -4.31 9.14
N CYS A 127 18.94 -5.29 10.05
CA CYS A 127 19.77 -5.27 11.26
C CYS A 127 21.20 -5.75 11.05
N SER A 128 21.56 -6.28 9.88
CA SER A 128 22.92 -6.71 9.59
C SER A 128 23.85 -5.52 9.39
N PRO A 129 25.08 -5.53 9.92
CA PRO A 129 26.06 -4.45 9.74
C PRO A 129 26.36 -4.09 8.28
N ASP A 130 26.37 -5.08 7.40
CA ASP A 130 26.56 -4.93 5.95
C ASP A 130 25.39 -4.23 5.24
N TYR A 131 24.19 -4.23 5.86
CA TYR A 131 23.04 -3.50 5.40
C TYR A 131 22.95 -2.10 6.03
N TYR A 132 22.92 -1.99 7.38
CA TYR A 132 22.68 -0.70 8.01
C TYR A 132 23.86 0.26 7.91
N ARG A 133 25.09 -0.21 7.57
CA ARG A 133 26.17 0.64 7.13
C ARG A 133 25.72 1.60 6.03
N TRP A 134 24.98 1.07 5.06
CA TRP A 134 24.50 1.87 3.93
C TRP A 134 23.29 2.72 4.30
N THR A 135 22.47 2.28 5.24
CA THR A 135 21.40 3.14 5.82
C THR A 135 22.01 4.37 6.51
N GLN A 136 23.09 4.18 7.25
CA GLN A 136 23.86 5.27 7.86
C GLN A 136 24.52 6.17 6.83
N TRP A 137 25.09 5.60 5.78
CA TRP A 137 25.64 6.37 4.67
C TRP A 137 24.58 7.19 3.93
N LEU A 138 23.39 6.63 3.72
CA LEU A 138 22.25 7.36 3.14
C LEU A 138 21.81 8.51 4.03
N PHE A 139 21.76 8.34 5.34
CA PHE A 139 21.54 9.46 6.27
C PHE A 139 22.56 10.56 6.07
N GLN A 140 23.85 10.23 5.94
CA GLN A 140 24.90 11.22 5.67
C GLN A 140 24.72 11.91 4.31
N LEU A 141 24.25 11.21 3.29
CA LEU A 141 23.90 11.80 2.00
C LEU A 141 22.78 12.83 2.15
N PHE A 142 21.70 12.49 2.89
CA PHE A 142 20.61 13.41 3.18
C PHE A 142 21.08 14.62 3.98
N TYR A 143 21.95 14.42 4.97
CA TYR A 143 22.53 15.49 5.77
C TYR A 143 23.37 16.46 4.90
N LYS A 144 24.29 15.94 4.09
CA LYS A 144 25.14 16.73 3.17
C LYS A 144 24.31 17.52 2.16
N ARG A 145 23.12 17.07 1.82
CA ARG A 145 22.16 17.75 0.95
C ARG A 145 21.24 18.73 1.69
N GLY A 146 21.40 18.88 2.99
CA GLY A 146 20.55 19.76 3.83
C GLY A 146 19.13 19.23 4.07
N LEU A 147 18.90 17.94 3.76
CA LEU A 147 17.60 17.28 3.95
C LEU A 147 17.44 16.63 5.32
N ALA A 148 18.52 16.30 6.03
CA ALA A 148 18.49 15.85 7.41
C ALA A 148 18.94 16.96 8.35
N TYR A 149 18.18 17.24 9.42
CA TYR A 149 18.45 18.30 10.37
C TYR A 149 17.90 17.97 11.75
N LYS A 150 18.45 18.62 12.79
CA LYS A 150 18.02 18.47 14.17
C LYS A 150 17.35 19.76 14.66
N LYS A 151 16.19 19.64 15.28
CA LYS A 151 15.52 20.77 15.94
C LYS A 151 14.83 20.35 17.22
N LYS A 152 14.63 21.30 18.11
CA LYS A 152 13.76 21.18 19.27
C LYS A 152 12.30 21.37 18.84
N ALA A 153 11.44 20.41 19.16
CA ALA A 153 10.04 20.42 18.76
C ALA A 153 9.16 19.64 19.75
N TYR A 154 7.89 20.00 19.81
CA TYR A 154 6.88 19.19 20.49
C TYR A 154 6.57 17.96 19.63
N VAL A 155 7.03 16.80 20.09
CA VAL A 155 6.91 15.54 19.36
C VAL A 155 5.93 14.60 20.05
N ASN A 156 5.34 13.69 19.28
CA ASN A 156 4.48 12.65 19.79
C ASN A 156 5.31 11.65 20.60
N TRP A 157 4.96 11.46 21.87
CA TRP A 157 5.64 10.57 22.78
C TRP A 157 4.69 9.48 23.28
N CYS A 158 5.11 8.23 23.17
CA CYS A 158 4.43 7.09 23.77
C CYS A 158 5.16 6.70 25.06
N GLU A 159 4.53 6.88 26.21
CA GLU A 159 5.15 6.54 27.50
C GLU A 159 5.36 5.04 27.66
N THR A 160 4.40 4.23 27.23
CA THR A 160 4.47 2.76 27.28
C THR A 160 5.61 2.21 26.43
N CYS A 161 5.81 2.77 25.22
CA CYS A 161 6.90 2.36 24.34
C CYS A 161 8.23 3.08 24.68
N GLY A 162 8.22 4.17 25.48
CA GLY A 162 9.40 4.94 25.84
C GLY A 162 10.10 5.59 24.63
N THR A 163 9.35 6.06 23.63
CA THR A 163 9.93 6.60 22.39
C THR A 163 9.02 7.61 21.72
N VAL A 164 9.60 8.43 20.85
CA VAL A 164 8.86 9.32 19.96
C VAL A 164 8.24 8.55 18.79
N LEU A 165 7.16 9.11 18.26
CA LEU A 165 6.41 8.58 17.13
C LEU A 165 6.33 9.64 16.03
N ALA A 166 6.49 9.23 14.78
CA ALA A 166 6.12 10.07 13.64
C ALA A 166 4.59 10.30 13.61
N ASN A 167 4.13 11.36 12.94
CA ASN A 167 2.70 11.69 12.90
C ASN A 167 1.87 10.55 12.32
N GLU A 168 2.40 9.85 11.33
CA GLU A 168 1.82 8.70 10.65
C GLU A 168 1.66 7.46 11.58
N GLN A 169 2.38 7.45 12.68
CA GLN A 169 2.36 6.38 13.69
C GLN A 169 1.39 6.68 14.86
N VAL A 170 0.63 7.76 14.76
CA VAL A 170 -0.42 8.13 15.72
C VAL A 170 -1.77 7.97 15.05
N ILE A 171 -2.59 7.03 15.54
CA ILE A 171 -3.90 6.73 15.01
C ILE A 171 -4.93 7.10 16.07
N GLU A 172 -5.82 8.04 15.77
CA GLU A 172 -6.86 8.52 16.71
C GLU A 172 -6.29 8.94 18.09
N GLY A 173 -5.12 9.60 18.09
CA GLY A 173 -4.43 10.02 19.31
C GLY A 173 -3.73 8.91 20.08
N LYS A 174 -3.71 7.69 19.55
CA LYS A 174 -3.07 6.53 20.17
C LYS A 174 -1.85 6.05 19.41
N CYS A 175 -0.95 5.40 20.11
CA CYS A 175 0.20 4.74 19.51
C CYS A 175 -0.26 3.57 18.63
N TRP A 176 0.10 3.59 17.35
CA TRP A 176 -0.22 2.53 16.38
C TRP A 176 0.19 1.12 16.82
N ARG A 177 1.08 1.06 17.81
CA ARG A 177 1.70 -0.19 18.26
C ARG A 177 1.10 -0.79 19.52
N CYS A 178 0.84 0.04 20.55
CA CYS A 178 0.42 -0.43 21.87
C CYS A 178 -0.94 0.14 22.30
N ASP A 179 -1.61 0.91 21.45
CA ASP A 179 -2.90 1.58 21.67
C ASP A 179 -2.92 2.53 22.88
N SER A 180 -1.75 2.81 23.50
CA SER A 180 -1.66 3.78 24.60
C SER A 180 -1.82 5.19 24.08
N GLN A 181 -2.41 6.04 24.90
CA GLN A 181 -2.55 7.48 24.63
C GLN A 181 -1.17 8.11 24.38
N VAL A 182 -1.08 8.91 23.32
CA VAL A 182 0.13 9.64 22.95
C VAL A 182 0.08 11.03 23.56
N ILE A 183 1.20 11.48 24.14
CA ILE A 183 1.35 12.84 24.70
C ILE A 183 2.34 13.64 23.87
N LYS A 184 2.35 14.97 24.04
CA LYS A 184 3.37 15.84 23.45
C LYS A 184 4.51 16.06 24.43
N LYS A 185 5.75 15.96 23.91
CA LYS A 185 6.98 16.17 24.69
C LYS A 185 7.94 17.07 23.92
N ASP A 186 8.54 18.05 24.57
CA ASP A 186 9.51 18.96 23.97
C ASP A 186 10.89 18.32 23.96
N LEU A 187 11.34 17.86 22.78
CA LEU A 187 12.60 17.14 22.60
C LEU A 187 13.35 17.62 21.36
N SER A 188 14.69 17.58 21.45
CA SER A 188 15.55 17.85 20.29
C SER A 188 15.72 16.56 19.46
N GLN A 189 15.21 16.55 18.24
CA GLN A 189 15.06 15.35 17.42
C GLN A 189 15.51 15.58 15.99
N TRP A 190 15.87 14.49 15.29
CA TRP A 190 16.22 14.49 13.88
C TRP A 190 14.99 14.35 12.98
N PHE A 191 15.01 15.10 11.89
CA PHE A 191 13.96 15.14 10.88
C PHE A 191 14.56 15.00 9.48
N LEU A 192 13.79 14.42 8.54
CA LEU A 192 14.04 14.52 7.11
C LEU A 192 13.02 15.46 6.46
N LYS A 193 13.53 16.40 5.62
CA LYS A 193 12.72 17.39 4.90
C LYS A 193 11.97 16.77 3.73
N ILE A 194 11.01 15.88 4.01
CA ILE A 194 10.11 15.34 2.99
C ILE A 194 9.22 16.42 2.38
N THR A 195 8.99 17.51 3.11
CA THR A 195 8.19 18.67 2.64
C THR A 195 8.84 19.39 1.45
N ASP A 196 10.16 19.36 1.33
CA ASP A 196 10.87 19.91 0.15
C ASP A 196 10.54 19.15 -1.14
N TYR A 197 10.02 17.92 -1.01
CA TYR A 197 9.60 17.07 -2.11
C TYR A 197 8.07 16.95 -2.25
N ALA A 198 7.28 17.70 -1.46
CA ALA A 198 5.82 17.61 -1.46
C ALA A 198 5.19 17.82 -2.84
N ASP A 199 5.62 18.85 -3.57
CA ASP A 199 5.11 19.15 -4.91
C ASP A 199 5.41 18.03 -5.91
N VAL A 200 6.63 17.53 -5.95
CA VAL A 200 7.01 16.47 -6.90
C VAL A 200 6.39 15.14 -6.51
N LEU A 201 6.24 14.84 -5.21
CA LEU A 201 5.51 13.66 -4.74
C LEU A 201 4.04 13.71 -5.16
N LEU A 202 3.41 14.87 -5.09
CA LEU A 202 2.02 15.05 -5.51
C LEU A 202 1.88 14.97 -7.04
N LYS A 203 2.69 15.70 -7.79
CA LYS A 203 2.67 15.74 -9.25
C LYS A 203 2.91 14.36 -9.87
N ASP A 204 3.89 13.64 -9.33
CA ASP A 204 4.30 12.34 -9.88
C ASP A 204 3.33 11.19 -9.50
N LEU A 205 2.23 11.46 -8.75
CA LEU A 205 1.10 10.51 -8.64
C LEU A 205 0.51 10.17 -10.02
N ASP A 206 0.60 11.08 -10.98
CA ASP A 206 0.16 10.88 -12.35
C ASP A 206 1.00 9.82 -13.10
N LEU A 207 2.23 9.56 -12.66
CA LEU A 207 3.11 8.52 -13.20
C LEU A 207 2.71 7.12 -12.70
N LEU A 208 2.02 7.03 -11.57
CA LEU A 208 1.66 5.78 -10.90
C LEU A 208 0.39 5.15 -11.49
N LYS A 209 0.40 4.87 -12.81
CA LYS A 209 -0.77 4.34 -13.53
C LYS A 209 -1.17 2.94 -13.07
N GLY A 210 -0.21 2.12 -12.63
CA GLY A 210 -0.43 0.77 -12.12
C GLY A 210 -0.70 0.71 -10.62
N TRP A 211 -1.00 1.84 -9.95
CA TRP A 211 -1.33 1.89 -8.54
C TRP A 211 -2.84 2.02 -8.32
N PRO A 212 -3.40 1.39 -7.25
CA PRO A 212 -4.80 1.57 -6.90
C PRO A 212 -5.13 3.04 -6.62
N ASP A 213 -6.24 3.55 -7.17
CA ASP A 213 -6.68 4.94 -6.99
C ASP A 213 -6.86 5.30 -5.51
N ARG A 214 -7.31 4.34 -4.69
CA ARG A 214 -7.44 4.52 -3.25
C ARG A 214 -6.10 4.90 -2.59
N VAL A 215 -4.99 4.27 -2.98
CA VAL A 215 -3.66 4.57 -2.43
C VAL A 215 -3.21 5.96 -2.86
N LYS A 216 -3.40 6.31 -4.13
CA LYS A 216 -3.09 7.66 -4.66
C LYS A 216 -3.88 8.75 -3.91
N THR A 217 -5.18 8.55 -3.73
CA THR A 217 -6.04 9.47 -2.96
C THR A 217 -5.60 9.59 -1.49
N MET A 218 -5.19 8.49 -0.85
CA MET A 218 -4.65 8.55 0.51
C MET A 218 -3.37 9.40 0.58
N GLN A 219 -2.45 9.26 -0.37
CA GLN A 219 -1.23 10.07 -0.43
C GLN A 219 -1.53 11.53 -0.77
N GLU A 220 -2.41 11.80 -1.72
CA GLU A 220 -2.85 13.15 -2.08
C GLU A 220 -3.43 13.89 -0.86
N ASN A 221 -4.34 13.23 -0.15
CA ASN A 221 -4.95 13.77 1.06
C ASN A 221 -3.94 13.97 2.19
N TRP A 222 -2.94 13.07 2.32
CA TRP A 222 -1.90 13.17 3.34
C TRP A 222 -0.93 14.32 3.05
N ILE A 223 -0.50 14.47 1.81
CA ILE A 223 0.31 15.61 1.37
C ILE A 223 -0.49 16.91 1.55
N GLY A 224 -1.77 16.92 1.19
CA GLY A 224 -2.74 17.95 1.52
C GLY A 224 -2.29 19.32 1.06
N ARG A 225 -1.98 19.47 -0.23
CA ARG A 225 -1.62 20.77 -0.84
C ARG A 225 -2.80 21.72 -0.80
N SER A 226 -2.60 22.91 -0.28
CA SER A 226 -3.58 23.99 -0.27
C SER A 226 -2.97 25.28 -0.77
N GLU A 227 -3.71 25.98 -1.61
CA GLU A 227 -3.37 27.34 -2.05
C GLU A 227 -4.24 28.33 -1.31
N GLY A 228 -3.65 29.43 -0.88
CA GLY A 228 -4.36 30.44 -0.13
C GLY A 228 -3.60 31.76 -0.07
N LEU A 229 -4.09 32.62 0.80
CA LEU A 229 -3.53 33.93 1.06
C LEU A 229 -2.92 33.97 2.46
N GLU A 230 -1.63 34.30 2.55
CA GLU A 230 -0.97 34.72 3.79
C GLU A 230 -0.96 36.24 3.81
N PHE A 231 -1.41 36.86 4.92
CA PHE A 231 -1.45 38.29 5.06
C PHE A 231 -1.23 38.71 6.52
N ASN A 232 -0.82 39.95 6.71
CA ASN A 232 -0.48 40.48 8.01
C ASN A 232 -1.58 41.40 8.57
N LEU A 233 -1.99 41.14 9.82
CA LEU A 233 -2.85 42.02 10.60
C LEU A 233 -1.95 42.81 11.55
N GLU A 234 -2.05 44.14 11.56
CA GLU A 234 -1.29 44.99 12.47
C GLU A 234 -1.92 45.02 13.87
N VAL A 235 -1.10 44.97 14.89
CA VAL A 235 -1.49 45.11 16.30
C VAL A 235 -0.87 46.43 16.82
N PRO A 236 -1.57 47.56 16.69
CA PRO A 236 -0.99 48.89 16.96
C PRO A 236 -0.48 49.05 18.41
N GLU A 237 -1.17 48.43 19.34
CA GLU A 237 -0.82 48.51 20.77
C GLU A 237 0.52 47.84 21.11
N LEU A 238 0.95 46.85 20.29
CA LEU A 238 2.22 46.14 20.48
C LEU A 238 3.30 46.58 19.46
N GLY A 239 2.91 47.33 18.43
CA GLY A 239 3.80 47.65 17.30
C GLY A 239 4.22 46.39 16.51
N GLU A 240 3.40 45.34 16.52
CA GLU A 240 3.67 44.06 15.90
C GLU A 240 2.69 43.75 14.76
N LYS A 241 3.03 42.75 13.98
CA LYS A 241 2.15 42.16 12.92
C LYS A 241 1.93 40.69 13.19
N ILE A 242 0.71 40.25 13.05
CA ILE A 242 0.35 38.81 13.12
C ILE A 242 0.05 38.33 11.71
N ALA A 243 0.83 37.37 11.25
CA ALA A 243 0.56 36.70 9.98
C ALA A 243 -0.58 35.70 10.14
N ALA A 244 -1.57 35.76 9.28
CA ALA A 244 -2.65 34.79 9.18
C ALA A 244 -2.67 34.17 7.78
N TYR A 245 -3.09 32.91 7.70
CA TYR A 245 -3.24 32.19 6.44
C TYR A 245 -4.68 31.71 6.28
N THR A 246 -5.25 31.89 5.07
CA THR A 246 -6.58 31.37 4.75
C THR A 246 -6.62 30.73 3.36
N THR A 247 -7.33 29.62 3.26
CA THR A 247 -7.69 29.01 1.95
C THR A 247 -8.99 29.59 1.39
N ARG A 248 -9.65 30.50 2.16
CA ARG A 248 -10.90 31.18 1.82
C ARG A 248 -10.69 32.71 1.79
N PRO A 249 -9.89 33.25 0.82
CA PRO A 249 -9.73 34.70 0.72
C PRO A 249 -11.06 35.45 0.52
N ASP A 250 -12.07 34.79 -0.01
CA ASP A 250 -13.45 35.32 -0.20
C ASP A 250 -14.11 35.77 1.13
N THR A 251 -13.67 35.25 2.28
CA THR A 251 -14.27 35.54 3.60
C THR A 251 -13.54 36.62 4.39
N VAL A 252 -12.42 37.18 3.90
CA VAL A 252 -11.56 38.10 4.69
C VAL A 252 -12.24 39.39 5.12
N TYR A 253 -13.30 39.84 4.43
CA TYR A 253 -14.10 40.98 4.83
C TYR A 253 -15.02 40.69 6.03
N GLY A 254 -15.29 39.39 6.30
CA GLY A 254 -16.09 38.89 7.41
C GLY A 254 -15.28 38.57 8.68
N ILE A 255 -14.00 38.90 8.74
CA ILE A 255 -13.18 38.66 9.92
C ILE A 255 -13.71 39.53 11.08
N THR A 256 -14.08 38.87 12.19
CA THR A 256 -14.59 39.51 13.39
C THR A 256 -13.69 39.30 14.61
N PHE A 257 -12.86 38.26 14.61
CA PHE A 257 -11.84 38.04 15.60
C PHE A 257 -10.62 37.33 15.00
N LEU A 258 -9.51 37.32 15.72
CA LEU A 258 -8.29 36.62 15.40
C LEU A 258 -7.99 35.63 16.53
N ALA A 259 -7.93 34.37 16.22
CA ALA A 259 -7.66 33.27 17.16
C ALA A 259 -6.18 32.90 17.12
N LEU A 260 -5.49 32.98 18.26
CA LEU A 260 -4.09 32.54 18.41
C LEU A 260 -4.02 31.18 19.09
N ALA A 261 -3.05 30.38 18.69
CA ALA A 261 -2.68 29.20 19.42
C ALA A 261 -2.11 29.53 20.81
N ALA A 262 -2.33 28.68 21.79
CA ALA A 262 -1.80 28.82 23.15
C ALA A 262 -0.26 28.81 23.23
N GLU A 263 0.40 28.34 22.18
CA GLU A 263 1.86 28.27 21.99
C GLU A 263 2.40 29.39 21.11
N HIS A 264 1.56 30.37 20.69
CA HIS A 264 1.99 31.39 19.75
C HIS A 264 3.07 32.31 20.39
N PRO A 265 4.18 32.61 19.66
CA PRO A 265 5.32 33.38 20.23
C PRO A 265 4.95 34.74 20.79
N LEU A 266 3.91 35.38 20.26
CA LEU A 266 3.46 36.69 20.76
C LEU A 266 2.76 36.64 22.12
N ILE A 267 2.43 35.50 22.68
CA ILE A 267 1.76 35.36 23.98
C ILE A 267 2.59 36.01 25.09
N GLU A 268 3.91 35.84 25.11
CA GLU A 268 4.79 36.45 26.05
C GLU A 268 4.69 37.98 26.01
N LYS A 269 4.74 38.57 24.81
CA LYS A 269 4.64 40.00 24.58
C LYS A 269 3.25 40.55 24.88
N ILE A 270 2.20 39.77 24.55
CA ILE A 270 0.81 40.10 24.90
C ILE A 270 0.63 40.18 26.41
N CYS A 271 1.35 39.37 27.19
CA CYS A 271 1.31 39.34 28.64
C CYS A 271 2.16 40.47 29.30
N GLU A 272 3.05 41.11 28.55
CA GLU A 272 3.82 42.24 29.04
C GLU A 272 2.88 43.43 29.37
N ASN A 273 2.83 43.86 30.64
CA ASN A 273 1.97 44.92 31.10
C ASN A 273 0.45 44.72 30.90
N ASN A 274 0.00 43.50 30.60
CA ASN A 274 -1.42 43.19 30.42
C ASN A 274 -2.08 42.86 31.76
N PRO A 275 -3.18 43.50 32.15
CA PRO A 275 -3.87 43.22 33.40
C PRO A 275 -4.40 41.78 33.50
N LYS A 276 -4.61 41.10 32.37
CA LYS A 276 -5.07 39.70 32.27
C LYS A 276 -3.92 38.71 32.09
N ALA A 277 -2.67 39.13 32.26
CA ALA A 277 -1.50 38.30 31.96
C ALA A 277 -1.54 36.92 32.63
N GLN A 278 -1.96 36.86 33.90
CA GLN A 278 -2.03 35.61 34.63
C GLN A 278 -3.14 34.68 34.08
N GLU A 279 -4.32 35.26 33.85
CA GLU A 279 -5.46 34.49 33.28
C GLU A 279 -5.12 33.89 31.89
N ILE A 280 -4.41 34.69 31.04
CA ILE A 280 -3.96 34.27 29.71
C ILE A 280 -2.96 33.10 29.85
N LYS A 281 -1.97 33.19 30.73
CA LYS A 281 -0.98 32.14 30.98
C LYS A 281 -1.61 30.87 31.49
N ASP A 282 -2.55 30.98 32.44
CA ASP A 282 -3.27 29.83 33.00
C ASP A 282 -4.10 29.12 31.90
N PHE A 283 -4.77 29.92 31.06
CA PHE A 283 -5.50 29.38 29.92
C PHE A 283 -4.58 28.68 28.92
N CYS A 284 -3.44 29.28 28.56
CA CYS A 284 -2.44 28.69 27.69
C CYS A 284 -1.96 27.35 28.23
N GLN A 285 -1.65 27.28 29.51
CA GLN A 285 -1.21 26.02 30.15
C GLN A 285 -2.32 24.94 30.12
N LYS A 286 -3.58 25.35 30.39
CA LYS A 286 -4.74 24.44 30.29
C LYS A 286 -4.87 23.90 28.88
N ALA A 287 -4.80 24.74 27.85
CA ALA A 287 -4.96 24.35 26.45
C ALA A 287 -3.81 23.47 25.96
N GLN A 288 -2.57 23.76 26.36
CA GLN A 288 -1.39 22.95 26.03
C GLN A 288 -1.42 21.54 26.62
N ASN A 289 -2.12 21.35 27.75
CA ASN A 289 -2.29 20.06 28.39
C ASN A 289 -3.39 19.18 27.71
N GLN A 290 -4.20 19.75 26.80
CA GLN A 290 -5.18 19.02 26.01
C GLN A 290 -4.51 18.30 24.83
N SER A 291 -4.98 17.10 24.49
CA SER A 291 -4.50 16.41 23.30
C SER A 291 -4.91 17.14 22.01
N GLU A 292 -4.13 17.01 20.95
CA GLU A 292 -4.46 17.58 19.64
C GLU A 292 -5.84 17.10 19.13
N LEU A 293 -6.19 15.84 19.40
CA LEU A 293 -7.49 15.27 19.04
C LEU A 293 -8.63 15.98 19.79
N GLU A 294 -8.49 16.23 21.09
CA GLU A 294 -9.47 16.97 21.87
C GLU A 294 -9.61 18.41 21.38
N ARG A 295 -8.49 19.07 21.07
CA ARG A 295 -8.47 20.46 20.57
C ARG A 295 -9.13 20.61 19.20
N THR A 296 -8.97 19.61 18.31
CA THR A 296 -9.46 19.66 16.92
C THR A 296 -10.81 18.96 16.72
N SER A 297 -11.29 18.16 17.67
CA SER A 297 -12.58 17.47 17.58
C SER A 297 -13.74 18.45 17.36
N SER A 298 -14.65 18.13 16.46
CA SER A 298 -15.87 18.90 16.24
C SER A 298 -16.83 18.86 17.44
N GLU A 299 -16.73 17.84 18.28
CA GLU A 299 -17.57 17.64 19.45
C GLU A 299 -17.05 18.33 20.72
N SER A 300 -15.77 18.73 20.73
CA SER A 300 -15.19 19.40 21.90
C SER A 300 -15.59 20.88 21.97
N GLU A 301 -15.82 21.34 23.19
CA GLU A 301 -16.18 22.74 23.47
C GLU A 301 -15.04 23.68 23.05
N LYS A 302 -15.36 24.70 22.22
CA LYS A 302 -14.42 25.71 21.80
C LYS A 302 -14.32 26.78 22.90
N GLU A 303 -13.12 26.89 23.49
CA GLU A 303 -12.84 27.84 24.58
C GLU A 303 -11.77 28.84 24.12
N GLY A 304 -11.84 30.04 24.70
CA GLY A 304 -10.84 31.07 24.46
C GLY A 304 -10.87 32.14 25.54
N ILE A 305 -9.78 32.95 25.57
CA ILE A 305 -9.67 34.11 26.42
C ILE A 305 -9.35 35.33 25.58
N PHE A 306 -10.13 36.39 25.75
CA PHE A 306 -9.88 37.68 25.11
C PHE A 306 -8.66 38.35 25.73
N THR A 307 -7.68 38.68 24.90
CA THR A 307 -6.42 39.31 25.34
C THR A 307 -6.54 40.77 25.76
N GLY A 308 -7.64 41.43 25.43
CA GLY A 308 -7.82 42.89 25.61
C GLY A 308 -7.21 43.73 24.48
N LEU A 309 -6.60 43.08 23.48
CA LEU A 309 -5.93 43.74 22.35
C LEU A 309 -6.72 43.52 21.05
N TYR A 310 -6.46 44.39 20.08
CA TYR A 310 -7.11 44.37 18.77
C TYR A 310 -6.08 44.33 17.64
N ALA A 311 -6.37 43.56 16.61
CA ALA A 311 -5.68 43.62 15.33
C ALA A 311 -6.48 44.45 14.32
N VAL A 312 -5.82 44.97 13.30
CA VAL A 312 -6.47 45.70 12.21
C VAL A 312 -6.56 44.82 10.98
N ASN A 313 -7.79 44.57 10.50
CA ASN A 313 -8.03 43.87 9.23
C ASN A 313 -7.56 44.75 8.05
N PRO A 314 -6.53 44.38 7.30
CA PRO A 314 -5.97 45.22 6.22
C PRO A 314 -6.93 45.40 5.03
N PHE A 315 -7.97 44.60 4.88
CA PHE A 315 -8.92 44.68 3.76
C PHE A 315 -9.97 45.77 3.94
N ASN A 316 -10.36 46.08 5.20
CA ASN A 316 -11.43 47.05 5.47
C ASN A 316 -11.12 48.03 6.63
N GLY A 317 -9.96 47.90 7.27
CA GLY A 317 -9.54 48.76 8.37
C GLY A 317 -10.27 48.50 9.69
N ASN A 318 -11.11 47.51 9.80
CA ASN A 318 -11.85 47.17 11.01
C ASN A 318 -10.92 46.62 12.09
N LYS A 319 -11.18 46.99 13.34
CA LYS A 319 -10.56 46.36 14.51
C LYS A 319 -11.22 45.03 14.80
N VAL A 320 -10.41 43.99 14.99
CA VAL A 320 -10.85 42.63 15.32
C VAL A 320 -10.21 42.20 16.64
N GLU A 321 -10.98 41.56 17.49
CA GLU A 321 -10.53 41.09 18.79
C GLU A 321 -9.47 39.98 18.69
N ILE A 322 -8.41 40.03 19.51
CA ILE A 322 -7.40 38.98 19.58
C ILE A 322 -7.72 38.07 20.75
N TRP A 323 -7.98 36.79 20.42
CA TRP A 323 -8.30 35.72 21.37
C TRP A 323 -7.21 34.66 21.37
N VAL A 324 -6.86 34.14 22.55
CA VAL A 324 -6.12 32.89 22.66
C VAL A 324 -7.14 31.76 22.77
N THR A 325 -7.03 30.72 21.94
CA THR A 325 -8.05 29.69 21.86
C THR A 325 -7.45 28.30 22.05
N ASN A 326 -8.29 27.32 22.48
CA ASN A 326 -7.85 25.95 22.65
C ASN A 326 -7.86 25.14 21.37
N TYR A 327 -8.46 25.59 20.26
CA TYR A 327 -8.64 24.84 19.01
C TYR A 327 -7.70 25.25 17.87
N VAL A 328 -6.92 26.31 18.04
CA VAL A 328 -5.85 26.68 17.11
C VAL A 328 -4.54 26.00 17.52
N LEU A 329 -3.85 25.42 16.54
CA LEU A 329 -2.57 24.74 16.75
C LEU A 329 -1.43 25.60 16.22
N ALA A 330 -0.35 25.76 16.98
CA ALA A 330 0.82 26.56 16.57
C ALA A 330 1.56 25.96 15.36
N GLU A 331 1.47 24.66 15.19
CA GLU A 331 2.14 23.93 14.11
C GLU A 331 1.39 24.00 12.76
N TYR A 332 0.16 24.54 12.74
CA TYR A 332 -0.63 24.67 11.54
C TYR A 332 -0.64 26.13 11.05
N GLY A 333 -0.09 26.33 9.83
CA GLY A 333 -0.01 27.66 9.24
C GLY A 333 0.93 28.60 9.98
N THR A 334 0.39 29.72 10.48
CA THR A 334 1.10 30.75 11.23
C THR A 334 0.89 30.67 12.74
N GLY A 335 0.10 29.70 13.22
CA GLY A 335 -0.38 29.66 14.60
C GLY A 335 -1.46 30.71 14.93
N ALA A 336 -1.94 31.42 13.91
CA ALA A 336 -3.02 32.40 14.00
C ALA A 336 -4.09 32.09 12.91
N VAL A 337 -5.35 32.10 13.31
CA VAL A 337 -6.49 31.81 12.41
C VAL A 337 -7.47 32.96 12.48
N ILE A 338 -7.93 33.43 11.32
CA ILE A 338 -9.00 34.43 11.23
C ILE A 338 -10.35 33.79 11.58
N GLY A 339 -11.13 34.47 12.40
CA GLY A 339 -12.49 34.05 12.74
C GLY A 339 -13.51 34.66 11.76
N VAL A 340 -14.23 33.81 11.04
CA VAL A 340 -15.23 34.17 10.04
C VAL A 340 -16.55 33.43 10.31
N PRO A 341 -17.28 33.86 11.38
CA PRO A 341 -18.38 33.09 11.94
C PRO A 341 -19.53 32.78 10.96
N SER A 342 -19.75 33.61 9.96
CA SER A 342 -20.86 33.39 8.99
C SER A 342 -20.56 32.24 8.02
N GLU A 343 -19.28 31.86 7.80
CA GLU A 343 -18.87 30.86 6.81
C GLU A 343 -18.09 29.66 7.40
N ASP A 344 -17.77 29.70 8.70
CA ASP A 344 -17.11 28.58 9.43
C ASP A 344 -17.90 28.20 10.70
N GLN A 345 -18.31 26.92 10.78
CA GLN A 345 -19.17 26.44 11.87
C GLN A 345 -18.48 26.51 13.25
N ARG A 346 -17.16 26.32 13.30
CA ARG A 346 -16.41 26.42 14.58
C ARG A 346 -16.36 27.86 15.06
N ASP A 347 -16.16 28.78 14.13
CA ASP A 347 -16.14 30.21 14.43
C ASP A 347 -17.52 30.71 14.79
N TRP A 348 -18.59 30.16 14.18
CA TRP A 348 -19.99 30.43 14.56
C TRP A 348 -20.24 30.05 16.02
N MET A 349 -19.93 28.80 16.39
CA MET A 349 -20.12 28.33 17.78
C MET A 349 -19.33 29.16 18.79
N PHE A 350 -18.10 29.56 18.41
CA PHE A 350 -17.28 30.42 19.24
C PHE A 350 -17.86 31.84 19.38
N ALA A 351 -18.30 32.40 18.26
CA ALA A 351 -18.91 33.74 18.24
C ALA A 351 -20.25 33.78 19.03
N GLU A 352 -21.06 32.73 18.92
CA GLU A 352 -22.30 32.60 19.68
C GLU A 352 -22.02 32.54 21.20
N LYS A 353 -21.07 31.71 21.64
CA LYS A 353 -20.65 31.54 23.03
C LYS A 353 -20.14 32.85 23.65
N TYR A 354 -19.31 33.58 22.93
CA TYR A 354 -18.68 34.78 23.43
C TYR A 354 -19.37 36.09 22.98
N LYS A 355 -20.50 35.94 22.26
CA LYS A 355 -21.30 37.06 21.75
C LYS A 355 -20.51 38.04 20.86
N LEU A 356 -19.67 37.46 19.99
CA LEU A 356 -18.89 38.21 19.01
C LEU A 356 -19.76 38.63 17.82
N ASN A 357 -19.31 39.66 17.13
CA ASN A 357 -19.99 40.13 15.93
C ASN A 357 -19.91 39.08 14.80
N VAL A 358 -20.96 39.04 13.95
CA VAL A 358 -21.01 38.13 12.75
C VAL A 358 -21.30 39.02 11.55
N ILE A 359 -20.50 38.88 10.50
CA ILE A 359 -20.66 39.63 9.26
C ILE A 359 -20.84 38.59 8.13
N ILE A 360 -21.98 38.62 7.49
CA ILE A 360 -22.27 37.75 6.31
C ILE A 360 -21.47 38.28 5.14
N THR A 361 -20.58 37.47 4.53
CA THR A 361 -19.82 37.81 3.32
C THR A 361 -20.21 37.02 2.10
N LEU A 362 -21.02 35.97 2.27
CA LEU A 362 -21.47 35.12 1.19
C LEU A 362 -23.01 34.96 1.21
N GLN A 363 -23.65 35.22 0.09
CA GLN A 363 -25.09 35.00 -0.11
C GLN A 363 -25.34 33.90 -1.15
N PRO A 364 -26.12 32.84 -0.82
CA PRO A 364 -26.61 31.90 -1.81
C PRO A 364 -27.37 32.61 -2.95
N LYS A 365 -27.44 32.02 -4.14
CA LYS A 365 -28.13 32.58 -5.29
C LYS A 365 -29.66 32.45 -5.22
N ASP A 366 -30.13 31.52 -4.44
CA ASP A 366 -31.53 31.05 -4.35
C ASP A 366 -32.22 31.44 -3.04
N LYS A 367 -31.48 31.94 -2.07
CA LYS A 367 -32.01 32.31 -0.76
C LYS A 367 -31.23 33.50 -0.17
N GLU A 368 -31.91 34.47 0.38
CA GLU A 368 -31.29 35.55 1.14
C GLU A 368 -31.05 35.09 2.59
N LEU A 369 -29.77 35.10 3.04
CA LEU A 369 -29.40 34.86 4.42
C LEU A 369 -29.56 36.16 5.23
N LYS A 370 -30.28 36.06 6.35
CA LYS A 370 -30.42 37.16 7.34
C LYS A 370 -29.84 36.67 8.66
N LEU A 371 -29.04 37.50 9.28
CA LEU A 371 -28.32 37.12 10.51
C LEU A 371 -29.29 36.67 11.62
N GLU A 372 -30.44 37.34 11.73
CA GLU A 372 -31.45 37.02 12.75
C GLU A 372 -32.14 35.64 12.52
N GLU A 373 -32.03 35.09 11.32
CA GLU A 373 -32.64 33.79 10.93
C GLU A 373 -31.58 32.67 10.93
N MET A 374 -30.28 32.98 11.07
CA MET A 374 -29.22 31.98 11.05
C MET A 374 -29.09 31.28 12.42
N THR A 375 -29.05 29.97 12.39
CA THR A 375 -28.81 29.10 13.54
C THR A 375 -27.50 28.34 13.44
N GLU A 376 -26.82 28.45 12.29
CA GLU A 376 -25.55 27.81 11.97
C GLU A 376 -24.84 28.60 10.86
N ALA A 377 -23.55 28.36 10.68
CA ALA A 377 -22.77 28.97 9.62
C ALA A 377 -23.21 28.47 8.22
N TYR A 378 -23.09 29.33 7.22
CA TYR A 378 -23.25 28.95 5.82
C TYR A 378 -21.92 28.43 5.26
N VAL A 379 -21.73 27.13 5.36
CA VAL A 379 -20.45 26.47 4.99
C VAL A 379 -20.33 26.11 3.49
N ASP A 380 -21.41 26.26 2.73
CA ASP A 380 -21.39 26.00 1.30
C ASP A 380 -20.49 26.98 0.56
N LYS A 381 -19.79 26.45 -0.46
CA LYS A 381 -18.88 27.25 -1.31
C LYS A 381 -19.57 27.71 -2.60
N ALA A 382 -20.82 28.15 -2.48
CA ALA A 382 -21.62 28.58 -3.62
C ALA A 382 -22.36 29.89 -3.29
N GLY A 383 -22.35 30.85 -4.23
CA GLY A 383 -23.03 32.11 -4.02
C GLY A 383 -22.31 33.30 -4.62
N VAL A 384 -22.69 34.49 -4.15
CA VAL A 384 -22.06 35.77 -4.50
C VAL A 384 -21.61 36.50 -3.23
N LEU A 385 -20.53 37.24 -3.33
CA LEU A 385 -20.01 37.99 -2.20
C LEU A 385 -20.93 39.19 -1.89
N VAL A 386 -21.09 39.46 -0.60
CA VAL A 386 -21.74 40.67 -0.06
C VAL A 386 -20.87 41.26 1.04
N ASN A 387 -21.09 42.53 1.42
CA ASN A 387 -20.30 43.21 2.43
C ASN A 387 -18.76 43.14 2.24
N SER A 388 -18.32 42.97 0.99
CA SER A 388 -16.92 42.73 0.61
C SER A 388 -16.35 43.83 -0.28
N ALA A 389 -16.71 45.09 0.01
CA ALA A 389 -16.29 46.29 -0.72
C ALA A 389 -16.45 46.11 -2.24
N GLU A 390 -15.41 46.38 -3.03
CA GLU A 390 -15.41 46.25 -4.51
C GLU A 390 -15.64 44.83 -5.03
N PHE A 391 -15.55 43.82 -4.21
CA PHE A 391 -15.80 42.42 -4.58
C PHE A 391 -17.24 41.96 -4.37
N SER A 392 -18.08 42.81 -3.76
CA SER A 392 -19.50 42.51 -3.58
C SER A 392 -20.21 42.32 -4.94
N GLY A 393 -21.02 41.26 -5.04
CA GLY A 393 -21.70 40.86 -6.29
C GLY A 393 -20.88 39.92 -7.18
N MET A 394 -19.62 39.69 -6.88
CA MET A 394 -18.80 38.76 -7.64
C MET A 394 -19.05 37.30 -7.23
N ASP A 395 -18.81 36.38 -8.17
CA ASP A 395 -18.72 34.97 -7.83
C ASP A 395 -17.44 34.68 -7.03
N ILE A 396 -17.46 33.60 -6.21
CA ILE A 396 -16.40 33.27 -5.27
C ILE A 396 -15.02 33.16 -5.95
N LYS A 397 -14.91 32.49 -7.11
CA LYS A 397 -13.61 32.28 -7.76
C LYS A 397 -13.00 33.58 -8.27
N ALA A 398 -13.83 34.43 -8.88
CA ALA A 398 -13.38 35.74 -9.35
C ALA A 398 -12.97 36.64 -8.18
N ALA A 399 -13.76 36.63 -7.10
CA ALA A 399 -13.49 37.38 -5.89
C ALA A 399 -12.21 36.91 -5.20
N MET A 400 -12.02 35.60 -4.99
CA MET A 400 -10.79 35.05 -4.41
C MET A 400 -9.55 35.52 -5.15
N LYS A 401 -9.57 35.45 -6.49
CA LYS A 401 -8.46 35.92 -7.32
C LYS A 401 -8.21 37.42 -7.11
N GLY A 402 -9.27 38.24 -7.21
CA GLY A 402 -9.17 39.70 -7.05
C GLY A 402 -8.67 40.14 -5.68
N ILE A 403 -9.14 39.48 -4.60
CA ILE A 403 -8.70 39.73 -3.23
C ILE A 403 -7.21 39.40 -3.05
N MET A 404 -6.76 38.28 -3.60
CA MET A 404 -5.33 37.92 -3.56
C MET A 404 -4.48 38.90 -4.39
N ASP A 405 -4.94 39.30 -5.59
CA ASP A 405 -4.27 40.31 -6.42
C ASP A 405 -4.13 41.65 -5.70
N LYS A 406 -5.18 42.09 -4.98
CA LYS A 406 -5.17 43.31 -4.14
C LYS A 406 -4.15 43.23 -3.01
N ALA A 407 -4.17 42.11 -2.25
CA ALA A 407 -3.27 41.93 -1.12
C ALA A 407 -1.79 41.96 -1.56
N GLU A 408 -1.47 41.39 -2.71
CA GLU A 408 -0.12 41.41 -3.30
C GLU A 408 0.25 42.80 -3.80
N ALA A 409 -0.67 43.50 -4.50
CA ALA A 409 -0.42 44.85 -5.04
C ALA A 409 -0.21 45.89 -3.94
N GLU A 410 -0.96 45.77 -2.84
CA GLU A 410 -0.85 46.69 -1.70
C GLU A 410 0.24 46.27 -0.68
N GLY A 411 0.86 45.07 -0.89
CA GLY A 411 2.04 44.65 -0.12
C GLY A 411 1.77 44.14 1.28
N PHE A 412 0.51 43.90 1.68
CA PHE A 412 0.18 43.34 2.98
C PHE A 412 -0.08 41.83 3.00
N GLY A 413 -0.12 41.17 1.82
CA GLY A 413 -0.30 39.74 1.70
C GLY A 413 0.40 39.15 0.47
N LYS A 414 0.45 37.84 0.42
CA LYS A 414 1.01 37.05 -0.71
C LYS A 414 0.29 35.73 -0.86
N ARG A 415 0.20 35.23 -2.07
CA ARG A 415 -0.21 33.87 -2.34
C ARG A 415 0.79 32.90 -1.74
N ARG A 416 0.30 31.85 -1.10
CA ARG A 416 1.12 30.83 -0.52
C ARG A 416 0.53 29.45 -0.73
N VAL A 417 1.40 28.50 -1.04
CA VAL A 417 1.08 27.08 -1.02
C VAL A 417 1.53 26.51 0.31
N ASN A 418 0.62 25.84 0.98
CA ASN A 418 0.89 25.12 2.22
C ASN A 418 0.59 23.64 2.03
N TYR A 419 1.29 22.82 2.81
CA TYR A 419 1.09 21.37 2.83
C TYR A 419 0.68 20.93 4.22
N ARG A 420 -0.20 19.92 4.30
CA ARG A 420 -0.49 19.21 5.55
C ARG A 420 0.67 18.33 5.96
N LEU A 421 1.36 17.75 4.97
CA LEU A 421 2.58 16.95 5.17
C LEU A 421 3.57 17.69 6.06
N ARG A 422 4.12 16.98 7.03
CA ARG A 422 5.18 17.46 7.93
C ARG A 422 6.48 16.76 7.62
N ASP A 423 7.61 17.37 8.02
CA ASP A 423 8.90 16.72 7.94
C ASP A 423 8.91 15.42 8.76
N TRP A 424 9.54 14.40 8.22
CA TRP A 424 9.55 13.07 8.79
C TRP A 424 10.47 13.00 10.00
N LEU A 425 9.90 12.78 11.20
CA LEU A 425 10.61 12.58 12.45
C LEU A 425 11.25 11.20 12.49
N ILE A 426 12.57 11.13 12.44
CA ILE A 426 13.32 9.88 12.32
C ILE A 426 13.99 9.41 13.61
N SER A 427 14.16 10.26 14.61
CA SER A 427 14.76 9.88 15.91
C SER A 427 13.92 8.88 16.68
N ARG A 428 14.55 7.83 17.19
CA ARG A 428 13.95 6.86 18.11
C ARG A 428 14.89 6.62 19.30
N GLN A 429 14.36 6.67 20.52
CA GLN A 429 15.09 6.42 21.76
C GLN A 429 15.09 4.92 22.06
N ARG A 430 15.60 4.13 21.10
CA ARG A 430 15.60 2.67 21.14
C ARG A 430 17.01 2.13 20.85
N TYR A 431 17.30 0.96 21.40
CA TYR A 431 18.56 0.25 21.14
C TYR A 431 18.53 -0.44 19.77
N TRP A 432 17.45 -1.22 19.49
CA TRP A 432 17.38 -2.07 18.29
C TRP A 432 16.94 -1.27 17.07
N GLY A 433 17.87 -0.53 16.50
CA GLY A 433 17.70 0.34 15.34
C GLY A 433 19.06 0.75 14.79
N ALA A 434 19.07 1.30 13.57
CA ALA A 434 20.29 1.81 12.96
C ALA A 434 20.73 3.10 13.68
N PRO A 435 21.91 3.15 14.32
CA PRO A 435 22.39 4.36 15.00
C PRO A 435 22.56 5.52 14.04
N ILE A 436 22.18 6.73 14.47
CA ILE A 436 22.39 7.96 13.69
C ILE A 436 23.89 8.31 13.75
N PRO A 437 24.59 8.39 12.60
CA PRO A 437 26.06 8.49 12.54
C PRO A 437 26.58 9.92 12.75
N VAL A 438 26.28 10.53 13.92
CA VAL A 438 26.63 11.89 14.28
C VAL A 438 27.42 11.93 15.57
N ILE A 439 28.36 12.85 15.67
CA ILE A 439 29.24 13.10 16.81
C ILE A 439 29.13 14.57 17.23
N TYR A 440 29.00 14.84 18.51
CA TYR A 440 28.96 16.18 19.10
C TYR A 440 30.28 16.50 19.80
N CYS A 441 30.95 17.54 19.35
CA CYS A 441 32.19 18.04 19.90
C CYS A 441 31.96 19.47 20.43
N ASP A 442 32.41 19.75 21.65
CA ASP A 442 32.23 21.08 22.24
C ASP A 442 32.92 22.20 21.46
N ASP A 443 34.05 21.90 20.80
CA ASP A 443 34.79 22.89 19.99
C ASP A 443 34.36 22.93 18.53
N CYS A 444 34.00 21.78 17.94
CA CYS A 444 33.73 21.66 16.50
C CYS A 444 32.24 21.60 16.16
N GLY A 445 31.37 21.52 17.18
CA GLY A 445 29.93 21.30 16.98
C GLY A 445 29.60 19.91 16.46
N GLU A 446 28.57 19.84 15.69
CA GLU A 446 28.05 18.61 15.07
C GLU A 446 28.95 18.12 13.93
N GLN A 447 29.35 16.86 13.97
CA GLN A 447 30.22 16.23 12.99
C GLN A 447 29.63 14.88 12.55
N LEU A 448 29.76 14.54 11.25
CA LEU A 448 29.44 13.21 10.77
C LEU A 448 30.55 12.20 11.15
N VAL A 449 30.17 10.96 11.40
CA VAL A 449 31.14 9.87 11.49
C VAL A 449 31.82 9.68 10.15
N PRO A 450 33.15 9.56 10.05
CA PRO A 450 33.83 9.30 8.78
C PRO A 450 33.26 8.06 8.07
N GLU A 451 33.15 8.11 6.74
CA GLU A 451 32.52 7.04 5.95
C GLU A 451 33.27 5.69 6.05
N ASP A 452 34.58 5.74 6.22
CA ASP A 452 35.43 4.56 6.45
C ASP A 452 35.29 3.94 7.85
N GLN A 453 34.64 4.63 8.78
CA GLN A 453 34.30 4.14 10.12
C GLN A 453 32.84 3.64 10.20
N LEU A 454 32.09 3.64 9.14
CA LEU A 454 30.78 3.05 9.08
C LEU A 454 30.88 1.52 8.91
N PRO A 455 30.02 0.73 9.57
CA PRO A 455 28.90 1.16 10.38
C PRO A 455 29.29 1.53 11.82
N VAL A 456 28.57 2.50 12.42
CA VAL A 456 28.55 2.68 13.86
C VAL A 456 27.82 1.48 14.45
N MET A 457 28.56 0.58 15.12
CA MET A 457 28.02 -0.67 15.63
C MET A 457 27.19 -0.46 16.91
N LEU A 458 26.17 -1.28 17.09
CA LEU A 458 25.43 -1.35 18.36
C LEU A 458 26.31 -1.99 19.45
N PRO A 459 26.39 -1.41 20.65
CA PRO A 459 27.20 -1.93 21.75
C PRO A 459 26.56 -3.19 22.38
N GLU A 460 27.36 -4.08 22.91
CA GLU A 460 26.87 -5.29 23.57
C GLU A 460 26.69 -5.16 25.10
N ASP A 461 27.20 -4.08 25.68
CA ASP A 461 27.21 -3.80 27.13
C ASP A 461 25.95 -3.11 27.66
N VAL A 462 24.85 -3.18 26.90
CA VAL A 462 23.57 -2.50 27.20
C VAL A 462 22.68 -3.39 28.09
N LYS A 463 22.08 -2.77 29.11
CA LYS A 463 21.01 -3.38 29.91
C LYS A 463 19.66 -2.96 29.40
N PHE A 464 18.78 -3.93 29.26
CA PHE A 464 17.40 -3.70 28.79
C PHE A 464 16.45 -3.66 29.99
N GLU A 465 16.04 -2.46 30.41
CA GLU A 465 15.07 -2.24 31.48
C GLU A 465 13.84 -1.53 30.89
N GLN A 466 12.66 -1.97 31.29
CA GLN A 466 11.39 -1.40 30.78
C GLN A 466 11.22 0.04 31.31
N GLY A 467 10.98 1.01 30.41
CA GLY A 467 10.73 2.42 30.77
C GLY A 467 11.96 3.27 31.03
N SER A 468 13.16 2.79 30.72
CA SER A 468 14.39 3.55 30.88
C SER A 468 14.60 4.60 29.77
N VAL A 469 15.41 5.61 30.07
CA VAL A 469 16.03 6.52 29.09
C VAL A 469 16.74 5.66 28.02
N SER A 470 16.88 6.19 26.79
CA SER A 470 17.54 5.49 25.68
C SER A 470 18.67 4.54 26.14
N PRO A 471 18.56 3.22 25.88
CA PRO A 471 19.58 2.28 26.36
C PRO A 471 21.00 2.60 25.84
N LEU A 472 21.11 3.18 24.65
CA LEU A 472 22.39 3.61 24.07
C LEU A 472 23.04 4.75 24.87
N ALA A 473 22.24 5.64 25.45
CA ALA A 473 22.73 6.75 26.27
C ALA A 473 23.36 6.29 27.59
N GLN A 474 23.10 5.05 28.01
CA GLN A 474 23.67 4.44 29.21
C GLN A 474 24.99 3.68 28.95
N SER A 475 25.32 3.41 27.68
CA SER A 475 26.57 2.74 27.30
C SER A 475 27.72 3.74 27.17
N GLU A 476 28.59 3.82 28.14
CA GLU A 476 29.77 4.71 28.10
C GLU A 476 30.70 4.38 26.93
N SER A 477 30.82 3.11 26.60
CA SER A 477 31.63 2.64 25.45
C SER A 477 31.09 3.12 24.12
N PHE A 478 29.77 3.27 24.00
CA PHE A 478 29.11 3.80 22.81
C PHE A 478 29.14 5.32 22.75
N VAL A 479 28.80 5.97 23.86
CA VAL A 479 28.63 7.45 23.94
C VAL A 479 29.96 8.16 23.76
N ASN A 480 31.03 7.71 24.46
CA ASN A 480 32.30 8.40 24.44
C ASN A 480 33.10 8.05 23.19
N CYS A 481 33.51 9.06 22.47
CA CYS A 481 34.27 8.91 21.22
C CYS A 481 35.26 10.06 21.03
N THR A 482 36.01 10.04 19.95
CA THR A 482 36.94 11.09 19.57
C THR A 482 36.36 11.91 18.40
N CYS A 483 36.46 13.21 18.47
CA CYS A 483 36.05 14.11 17.38
C CYS A 483 36.90 13.85 16.14
N PRO A 484 36.30 13.56 14.97
CA PRO A 484 37.06 13.27 13.76
C PRO A 484 37.80 14.48 13.20
N LYS A 485 37.39 15.71 13.61
CA LYS A 485 37.98 16.96 13.11
C LYS A 485 39.15 17.46 13.97
N CYS A 486 39.05 17.41 15.30
CA CYS A 486 40.05 17.98 16.20
C CYS A 486 40.72 16.97 17.12
N GLY A 487 40.31 15.70 17.13
CA GLY A 487 40.90 14.66 17.96
C GLY A 487 40.56 14.73 19.46
N LYS A 488 39.75 15.69 19.89
CA LYS A 488 39.35 15.85 21.31
C LYS A 488 38.23 14.87 21.69
N PRO A 489 38.01 14.64 23.00
CA PRO A 489 36.84 13.89 23.45
C PRO A 489 35.54 14.47 22.92
N ALA A 490 34.64 13.61 22.53
CA ALA A 490 33.37 13.96 21.93
C ALA A 490 32.31 12.91 22.30
N ARG A 491 31.05 13.14 21.97
CA ARG A 491 29.93 12.25 22.29
C ARG A 491 29.17 11.88 21.02
N ARG A 492 28.83 10.57 20.89
CA ARG A 492 27.96 10.10 19.81
C ARG A 492 26.50 10.49 20.06
N GLU A 493 25.76 10.63 18.96
CA GLU A 493 24.31 10.60 19.00
C GLU A 493 23.82 9.25 19.54
N THR A 494 22.81 9.28 20.42
CA THR A 494 22.27 8.09 21.08
C THR A 494 20.90 7.67 20.57
N ASP A 495 20.33 8.44 19.65
CA ASP A 495 19.11 8.06 18.95
C ASP A 495 19.43 7.11 17.81
N THR A 496 18.52 6.18 17.57
CA THR A 496 18.49 5.34 16.36
C THR A 496 17.48 5.88 15.37
N MET A 497 17.60 5.47 14.11
CA MET A 497 16.67 5.85 13.06
C MET A 497 15.38 5.04 13.13
N ASP A 498 14.27 5.65 12.70
CA ASP A 498 13.02 4.96 12.43
C ASP A 498 13.24 3.77 11.49
N THR A 499 12.59 2.63 11.77
CA THR A 499 12.71 1.41 10.95
C THR A 499 12.34 1.65 9.49
N PHE A 500 11.41 2.55 9.21
CA PHE A 500 11.04 2.90 7.84
C PHE A 500 12.18 3.52 7.02
N ILE A 501 13.22 4.07 7.66
CA ILE A 501 14.43 4.48 6.95
C ILE A 501 15.09 3.26 6.31
N CYS A 502 15.20 2.15 7.03
CA CYS A 502 15.78 0.92 6.51
C CYS A 502 14.96 0.32 5.37
N SER A 503 13.64 0.29 5.51
CA SER A 503 12.75 -0.29 4.49
C SER A 503 12.47 0.63 3.29
N SER A 504 12.89 1.91 3.33
CA SER A 504 12.64 2.84 2.23
C SER A 504 13.54 2.67 1.01
N TRP A 505 14.56 1.81 1.08
CA TRP A 505 15.52 1.61 -0.02
C TRP A 505 15.92 0.14 -0.26
N TYR A 506 15.38 -0.83 0.48
CA TYR A 506 15.76 -2.24 0.42
C TYR A 506 15.57 -2.86 -0.97
N TYR A 507 14.56 -2.45 -1.73
CA TYR A 507 14.33 -2.87 -3.11
C TYR A 507 15.49 -2.51 -4.05
N LEU A 508 16.24 -1.47 -3.73
CA LEU A 508 17.47 -1.11 -4.45
C LEU A 508 18.63 -2.01 -4.02
N ARG A 509 18.74 -2.30 -2.72
CA ARG A 509 19.80 -3.17 -2.19
C ARG A 509 19.74 -4.58 -2.76
N TYR A 510 18.53 -5.12 -2.96
CA TYR A 510 18.36 -6.43 -3.58
C TYR A 510 18.97 -6.54 -4.98
N THR A 511 19.13 -5.46 -5.70
CA THR A 511 19.74 -5.47 -7.03
C THR A 511 21.25 -5.76 -6.99
N ASP A 512 21.91 -5.44 -5.84
CA ASP A 512 23.36 -5.60 -5.65
C ASP A 512 23.70 -5.83 -4.15
N PRO A 513 23.19 -6.92 -3.53
CA PRO A 513 23.19 -7.09 -2.07
C PRO A 513 24.58 -7.27 -1.46
N HIS A 514 25.55 -7.75 -2.22
CA HIS A 514 26.92 -8.05 -1.78
C HIS A 514 27.93 -6.92 -2.06
N ASN A 515 27.48 -5.76 -2.51
CA ASN A 515 28.36 -4.64 -2.76
C ASN A 515 28.84 -4.05 -1.43
N ASP A 516 30.15 -4.10 -1.21
CA ASP A 516 30.84 -3.60 -0.03
C ASP A 516 31.42 -2.19 -0.18
N LYS A 517 31.34 -1.61 -1.39
CA LYS A 517 31.89 -0.30 -1.74
C LYS A 517 30.83 0.80 -1.79
N MET A 518 29.61 0.45 -2.10
CA MET A 518 28.47 1.38 -2.23
C MET A 518 27.14 0.65 -1.93
N PRO A 519 26.04 1.39 -1.65
CA PRO A 519 24.73 0.78 -1.38
C PRO A 519 24.27 -0.17 -2.49
N PHE A 520 24.54 0.18 -3.74
CA PHE A 520 24.29 -0.58 -4.96
C PHE A 520 25.02 0.08 -6.15
N ALA A 521 25.41 -0.71 -7.14
CA ALA A 521 25.96 -0.19 -8.38
C ALA A 521 24.87 0.36 -9.30
N LYS A 522 25.11 1.51 -9.91
CA LYS A 522 24.13 2.23 -10.73
C LYS A 522 23.65 1.42 -11.95
N ASP A 523 24.51 0.70 -12.60
CA ASP A 523 24.20 -0.16 -13.74
C ASP A 523 23.27 -1.31 -13.34
N LYS A 524 23.52 -1.95 -12.20
CA LYS A 524 22.68 -3.04 -11.68
C LYS A 524 21.30 -2.55 -11.26
N VAL A 525 21.24 -1.44 -10.52
CA VAL A 525 19.96 -0.89 -10.07
C VAL A 525 19.13 -0.41 -11.25
N ASN A 526 19.71 0.22 -12.26
CA ASN A 526 18.97 0.69 -13.43
C ASN A 526 18.58 -0.44 -14.40
N TYR A 527 19.25 -1.60 -14.32
CA TYR A 527 18.81 -2.79 -15.04
C TYR A 527 17.57 -3.41 -14.41
N TRP A 528 17.54 -3.60 -13.08
CA TRP A 528 16.46 -4.29 -12.40
C TRP A 528 15.28 -3.38 -12.03
N ALA A 529 15.54 -2.21 -11.45
CA ALA A 529 14.52 -1.28 -10.99
C ALA A 529 14.05 -0.33 -12.12
N PRO A 530 12.86 0.27 -12.01
CA PRO A 530 11.91 0.12 -10.90
C PRO A 530 11.36 -1.30 -10.78
N VAL A 531 10.82 -1.62 -9.59
CA VAL A 531 10.10 -2.89 -9.37
C VAL A 531 8.88 -2.94 -10.29
N ASP A 532 8.72 -4.01 -11.06
CA ASP A 532 7.62 -4.12 -12.02
C ASP A 532 6.29 -4.41 -11.32
N GLN A 533 6.29 -5.31 -10.33
CA GLN A 533 5.13 -5.57 -9.50
C GLN A 533 5.50 -5.61 -8.01
N TYR A 534 4.89 -4.72 -7.25
CA TYR A 534 5.02 -4.65 -5.80
C TYR A 534 3.73 -5.10 -5.12
N ILE A 535 3.84 -5.89 -4.04
CA ILE A 535 2.70 -6.53 -3.38
C ILE A 535 2.83 -6.30 -1.87
N GLY A 536 1.75 -5.76 -1.25
CA GLY A 536 1.75 -5.53 0.20
C GLY A 536 0.46 -4.92 0.72
N GLY A 537 0.42 -4.61 2.02
CA GLY A 537 -0.75 -4.07 2.69
C GLY A 537 -1.02 -2.60 2.38
N ILE A 538 -2.29 -2.22 2.28
CA ILE A 538 -2.72 -0.84 2.04
C ILE A 538 -2.39 0.11 3.21
N GLU A 539 -2.19 -0.43 4.41
CA GLU A 539 -1.78 0.33 5.61
C GLU A 539 -0.47 1.10 5.43
N HIS A 540 0.34 0.68 4.48
CA HIS A 540 1.60 1.34 4.13
C HIS A 540 1.46 2.51 3.15
N ALA A 541 0.25 2.87 2.73
CA ALA A 541 0.00 3.90 1.71
C ALA A 541 0.68 5.24 2.02
N ILE A 542 0.57 5.73 3.25
CA ILE A 542 1.13 7.01 3.73
C ILE A 542 2.40 6.84 4.57
N LEU A 543 2.89 5.62 4.73
CA LEU A 543 4.10 5.25 5.45
C LEU A 543 5.17 4.81 4.45
N HIS A 544 5.51 3.53 4.46
CA HIS A 544 6.56 2.93 3.62
C HIS A 544 6.48 3.32 2.14
N LEU A 545 5.28 3.30 1.53
CA LEU A 545 5.11 3.61 0.11
C LEU A 545 5.44 5.09 -0.20
N LEU A 546 5.04 6.01 0.67
CA LEU A 546 5.37 7.44 0.52
C LEU A 546 6.86 7.69 0.74
N TYR A 547 7.43 7.07 1.77
CA TYR A 547 8.85 7.21 2.09
C TYR A 547 9.76 6.61 1.02
N SER A 548 9.41 5.45 0.45
CA SER A 548 10.14 4.85 -0.68
C SER A 548 10.15 5.76 -1.91
N ARG A 549 9.04 6.43 -2.20
CA ARG A 549 8.96 7.44 -3.26
C ARG A 549 9.87 8.63 -2.98
N PHE A 550 9.87 9.14 -1.75
CA PHE A 550 10.76 10.22 -1.32
C PHE A 550 12.24 9.82 -1.48
N PHE A 551 12.65 8.65 -0.97
CA PHE A 551 14.00 8.14 -1.12
C PHE A 551 14.42 8.02 -2.59
N THR A 552 13.56 7.43 -3.43
CA THR A 552 13.82 7.32 -4.88
C THR A 552 14.12 8.69 -5.52
N LYS A 553 13.33 9.71 -5.18
CA LYS A 553 13.52 11.07 -5.73
C LYS A 553 14.83 11.68 -5.26
N VAL A 554 15.17 11.56 -3.99
CA VAL A 554 16.46 12.06 -3.46
C VAL A 554 17.63 11.34 -4.11
N LEU A 555 17.56 10.03 -4.28
CA LEU A 555 18.60 9.23 -4.92
C LEU A 555 18.74 9.53 -6.42
N ARG A 556 17.61 9.78 -7.09
CA ARG A 556 17.63 10.27 -8.49
C ARG A 556 18.35 11.63 -8.59
N ASP A 557 18.00 12.58 -7.72
CA ASP A 557 18.62 13.91 -7.71
C ASP A 557 20.08 13.87 -7.27
N ALA A 558 20.50 12.80 -6.59
CA ALA A 558 21.90 12.49 -6.29
C ALA A 558 22.61 11.76 -7.44
N GLY A 559 21.91 11.44 -8.55
CA GLY A 559 22.47 10.75 -9.72
C GLY A 559 22.73 9.26 -9.52
N MET A 560 22.19 8.66 -8.47
CA MET A 560 22.39 7.25 -8.12
C MET A 560 21.45 6.31 -8.89
N VAL A 561 20.25 6.79 -9.23
CA VAL A 561 19.24 6.07 -10.03
C VAL A 561 18.70 6.98 -11.12
N ASP A 562 18.16 6.41 -12.21
CA ASP A 562 17.67 7.17 -13.38
C ASP A 562 16.12 7.17 -13.50
N PHE A 563 15.42 6.56 -12.57
CA PHE A 563 13.94 6.50 -12.53
C PHE A 563 13.36 7.40 -11.43
N ALA A 564 12.09 7.80 -11.60
CA ALA A 564 11.41 8.75 -10.73
C ALA A 564 10.59 8.08 -9.61
N GLU A 565 10.13 6.84 -9.83
CA GLU A 565 9.25 6.11 -8.89
C GLU A 565 9.78 4.70 -8.63
N PRO A 566 9.65 4.19 -7.40
CA PRO A 566 10.22 2.91 -6.99
C PRO A 566 9.50 1.70 -7.57
N PHE A 567 8.18 1.79 -7.74
CA PHE A 567 7.30 0.67 -8.07
C PHE A 567 6.37 1.04 -9.22
N THR A 568 6.41 0.27 -10.33
CA THR A 568 5.58 0.51 -11.51
C THR A 568 4.12 0.15 -11.24
N ASN A 569 3.90 -1.06 -10.71
CA ASN A 569 2.58 -1.54 -10.35
C ASN A 569 2.53 -1.90 -8.85
N LEU A 570 1.41 -1.62 -8.23
CA LEU A 570 1.16 -1.94 -6.83
C LEU A 570 -0.12 -2.78 -6.72
N LEU A 571 -0.03 -3.92 -6.06
CA LEU A 571 -1.16 -4.72 -5.63
C LEU A 571 -1.32 -4.61 -4.11
N THR A 572 -2.47 -4.11 -3.66
CA THR A 572 -2.83 -4.10 -2.25
C THR A 572 -3.75 -5.29 -1.96
N GLN A 573 -3.23 -6.26 -1.20
CA GLN A 573 -3.97 -7.48 -0.88
C GLN A 573 -4.98 -7.25 0.25
N GLY A 574 -6.09 -8.01 0.22
CA GLY A 574 -7.04 -8.07 1.33
C GLY A 574 -6.51 -8.89 2.51
N MET A 575 -7.11 -8.73 3.68
CA MET A 575 -6.75 -9.45 4.90
C MET A 575 -7.25 -10.89 4.89
N VAL A 576 -6.62 -11.74 5.71
CA VAL A 576 -7.14 -13.07 6.04
C VAL A 576 -7.83 -12.97 7.41
N LEU A 577 -9.12 -13.25 7.40
CA LEU A 577 -10.00 -13.21 8.56
C LEU A 577 -10.28 -14.62 9.03
N LYS A 578 -10.71 -14.78 10.29
CA LYS A 578 -11.35 -16.00 10.79
C LYS A 578 -12.56 -15.61 11.64
N ASP A 579 -13.70 -16.21 11.33
CA ASP A 579 -14.98 -15.93 11.96
C ASP A 579 -15.35 -14.42 11.84
N GLY A 580 -15.12 -13.82 10.65
CA GLY A 580 -15.40 -12.42 10.35
C GLY A 580 -14.48 -11.42 11.04
N GLY A 581 -13.44 -11.86 11.75
CA GLY A 581 -12.53 -11.00 12.49
C GLY A 581 -11.05 -11.18 12.10
N LYS A 582 -10.25 -10.10 12.28
CA LYS A 582 -8.79 -10.17 12.10
C LYS A 582 -8.21 -11.22 13.04
N MET A 583 -7.38 -12.12 12.49
CA MET A 583 -6.63 -13.10 13.28
C MET A 583 -5.69 -12.41 14.28
N SER A 584 -5.77 -12.79 15.54
CA SER A 584 -4.85 -12.30 16.57
C SER A 584 -4.61 -13.35 17.65
N LYS A 585 -3.37 -13.39 18.18
CA LYS A 585 -3.01 -14.31 19.25
C LYS A 585 -3.84 -14.07 20.53
N SER A 586 -4.22 -12.83 20.81
CA SER A 586 -5.03 -12.45 21.97
C SER A 586 -6.48 -12.95 21.86
N LYS A 587 -7.00 -13.14 20.64
CA LYS A 587 -8.35 -13.67 20.38
C LYS A 587 -8.38 -15.19 20.24
N GLY A 588 -7.22 -15.84 20.17
CA GLY A 588 -7.12 -17.30 20.00
C GLY A 588 -7.62 -17.82 18.63
N ASN A 589 -7.81 -16.95 17.64
CA ASN A 589 -8.33 -17.28 16.31
C ASN A 589 -7.26 -17.36 15.22
N VAL A 590 -6.00 -17.56 15.60
CA VAL A 590 -4.89 -17.66 14.64
C VAL A 590 -4.84 -19.05 14.02
N VAL A 591 -4.71 -19.13 12.69
CA VAL A 591 -4.44 -20.37 11.95
C VAL A 591 -2.94 -20.43 11.68
N SER A 592 -2.32 -21.52 12.11
CA SER A 592 -0.89 -21.80 11.91
C SER A 592 -0.62 -22.33 10.51
N PRO A 593 0.21 -21.66 9.69
CA PRO A 593 0.63 -22.23 8.41
C PRO A 593 1.29 -23.60 8.55
N GLU A 594 2.09 -23.82 9.61
CA GLU A 594 2.80 -25.10 9.85
C GLU A 594 1.83 -26.26 10.06
N GLU A 595 0.73 -26.05 10.80
CA GLU A 595 -0.28 -27.09 11.01
C GLU A 595 -0.97 -27.48 9.69
N ILE A 596 -1.33 -26.48 8.88
CA ILE A 596 -1.98 -26.72 7.57
C ILE A 596 -1.03 -27.43 6.60
N ILE A 597 0.21 -26.94 6.50
CA ILE A 597 1.24 -27.56 5.65
C ILE A 597 1.56 -28.98 6.13
N GLY A 598 1.68 -29.20 7.44
CA GLY A 598 1.92 -30.53 8.03
C GLY A 598 0.81 -31.53 7.73
N GLN A 599 -0.44 -31.08 7.71
CA GLN A 599 -1.59 -31.95 7.48
C GLN A 599 -1.90 -32.17 5.98
N TYR A 600 -1.88 -31.10 5.19
CA TYR A 600 -2.38 -31.11 3.80
C TYR A 600 -1.30 -30.84 2.74
N GLY A 601 -0.14 -30.36 3.13
CA GLY A 601 0.93 -29.93 2.23
C GLY A 601 0.88 -28.44 1.89
N ALA A 602 2.04 -27.92 1.45
CA ALA A 602 2.21 -26.53 1.04
C ALA A 602 1.39 -26.15 -0.21
N ASP A 603 1.37 -27.03 -1.21
CA ASP A 603 0.59 -26.82 -2.44
C ASP A 603 -0.90 -26.65 -2.14
N THR A 604 -1.44 -27.39 -1.15
CA THR A 604 -2.83 -27.25 -0.72
C THR A 604 -3.10 -25.91 -0.07
N ALA A 605 -2.20 -25.47 0.83
CA ALA A 605 -2.32 -24.17 1.52
C ALA A 605 -2.27 -23.01 0.50
N ARG A 606 -1.33 -23.05 -0.45
CA ARG A 606 -1.18 -22.09 -1.55
C ARG A 606 -2.43 -22.03 -2.42
N LEU A 607 -2.89 -23.21 -2.88
CA LEU A 607 -4.05 -23.30 -3.76
C LEU A 607 -5.31 -22.75 -3.09
N PHE A 608 -5.55 -23.10 -1.83
CA PHE A 608 -6.70 -22.62 -1.07
C PHE A 608 -6.67 -21.09 -0.91
N ILE A 609 -5.54 -20.52 -0.46
CA ILE A 609 -5.43 -19.09 -0.16
C ILE A 609 -5.59 -18.21 -1.43
N LEU A 610 -5.26 -18.76 -2.60
CA LEU A 610 -5.38 -18.09 -3.89
C LEU A 610 -6.76 -18.28 -4.54
N PHE A 611 -7.46 -19.38 -4.19
CA PHE A 611 -8.77 -19.71 -4.74
C PHE A 611 -9.93 -19.07 -3.98
N ALA A 612 -9.81 -18.92 -2.66
CA ALA A 612 -10.95 -18.61 -1.78
C ALA A 612 -11.53 -17.20 -1.97
N ALA A 613 -10.75 -16.23 -2.47
CA ALA A 613 -11.23 -14.87 -2.74
C ALA A 613 -10.33 -14.14 -3.77
N PRO A 614 -10.85 -13.12 -4.48
CA PRO A 614 -10.03 -12.19 -5.24
C PRO A 614 -8.93 -11.58 -4.38
N VAL A 615 -7.76 -11.29 -4.96
CA VAL A 615 -6.56 -10.88 -4.21
C VAL A 615 -6.72 -9.59 -3.41
N ASP A 616 -7.53 -8.65 -3.90
CA ASP A 616 -7.81 -7.35 -3.29
C ASP A 616 -8.94 -7.37 -2.24
N ARG A 617 -9.63 -8.52 -2.08
CA ARG A 617 -10.72 -8.71 -1.12
C ARG A 617 -10.26 -9.47 0.10
N ASP A 618 -10.90 -9.19 1.23
CA ASP A 618 -10.70 -9.98 2.44
C ASP A 618 -11.16 -11.43 2.20
N LEU A 619 -10.45 -12.36 2.85
CA LEU A 619 -10.71 -13.79 2.78
C LEU A 619 -11.08 -14.30 4.16
N ASP A 620 -12.24 -14.93 4.28
CA ASP A 620 -12.63 -15.62 5.50
C ASP A 620 -12.12 -17.07 5.46
N TRP A 621 -11.41 -17.49 6.51
CA TRP A 621 -10.78 -18.81 6.57
C TRP A 621 -11.83 -19.92 6.66
N SER A 622 -11.65 -20.99 5.88
CA SER A 622 -12.53 -22.16 5.84
C SER A 622 -11.73 -23.46 5.83
N ASP A 623 -11.84 -24.25 6.88
CA ASP A 623 -11.21 -25.58 6.97
C ASP A 623 -11.77 -26.55 5.90
N ASP A 624 -13.07 -26.48 5.58
CA ASP A 624 -13.70 -27.24 4.50
C ASP A 624 -13.14 -26.85 3.12
N GLY A 625 -12.83 -25.57 2.94
CA GLY A 625 -12.21 -25.07 1.74
C GLY A 625 -10.80 -25.63 1.54
N VAL A 626 -9.99 -25.72 2.61
CA VAL A 626 -8.66 -26.35 2.57
C VAL A 626 -8.77 -27.82 2.18
N ALA A 627 -9.69 -28.56 2.82
CA ALA A 627 -9.95 -29.98 2.48
C ALA A 627 -10.43 -30.13 1.02
N GLY A 628 -11.18 -29.15 0.50
CA GLY A 628 -11.59 -29.07 -0.92
C GLY A 628 -10.40 -28.94 -1.87
N ALA A 629 -9.46 -28.03 -1.57
CA ALA A 629 -8.23 -27.86 -2.35
C ALA A 629 -7.37 -29.14 -2.36
N TYR A 630 -7.23 -29.81 -1.21
CA TYR A 630 -6.53 -31.08 -1.12
C TYR A 630 -7.18 -32.17 -1.98
N ARG A 631 -8.52 -32.29 -1.95
CA ARG A 631 -9.24 -33.24 -2.79
C ARG A 631 -9.03 -32.97 -4.28
N PHE A 632 -8.97 -31.69 -4.68
CA PHE A 632 -8.70 -31.31 -6.07
C PHE A 632 -7.28 -31.77 -6.51
N LEU A 633 -6.24 -31.50 -5.73
CA LEU A 633 -4.88 -31.95 -6.06
C LEU A 633 -4.79 -33.49 -6.17
N ARG A 634 -5.47 -34.24 -5.30
CA ARG A 634 -5.59 -35.69 -5.41
C ARG A 634 -6.28 -36.14 -6.69
N ARG A 635 -7.27 -35.39 -7.18
CA ARG A 635 -7.92 -35.68 -8.45
C ARG A 635 -6.97 -35.41 -9.62
N VAL A 636 -6.20 -34.32 -9.58
CA VAL A 636 -5.16 -34.07 -10.59
C VAL A 636 -4.16 -35.24 -10.64
N TRP A 637 -3.66 -35.67 -9.48
CA TRP A 637 -2.77 -36.83 -9.43
C TRP A 637 -3.40 -38.07 -10.03
N ARG A 638 -4.64 -38.37 -9.66
CA ARG A 638 -5.36 -39.57 -10.10
C ARG A 638 -5.62 -39.59 -11.61
N ILE A 639 -5.98 -38.46 -12.22
CA ILE A 639 -6.22 -38.44 -13.68
C ILE A 639 -4.91 -38.64 -14.45
N MET A 640 -3.80 -38.11 -13.95
CA MET A 640 -2.47 -38.34 -14.54
C MET A 640 -2.03 -39.81 -14.39
N GLU A 641 -2.34 -40.45 -13.27
CA GLU A 641 -2.10 -41.88 -13.05
C GLU A 641 -2.91 -42.75 -14.03
N ILE A 642 -4.19 -42.43 -14.26
CA ILE A 642 -5.05 -43.17 -15.21
C ILE A 642 -4.48 -43.13 -16.64
N PHE A 643 -3.95 -41.99 -17.04
CA PHE A 643 -3.45 -41.78 -18.39
C PHE A 643 -1.91 -41.88 -18.52
N GLU A 644 -1.19 -42.33 -17.49
CA GLU A 644 0.28 -42.36 -17.47
C GLU A 644 0.88 -42.99 -18.76
N ASP A 645 0.44 -44.20 -19.13
CA ASP A 645 0.95 -44.92 -20.30
C ASP A 645 0.66 -44.16 -21.61
N LYS A 646 -0.54 -43.59 -21.74
CA LYS A 646 -0.91 -42.82 -22.93
C LYS A 646 -0.10 -41.54 -23.04
N ILE A 647 0.10 -40.80 -21.93
CA ILE A 647 0.91 -39.56 -21.90
C ILE A 647 2.35 -39.88 -22.34
N LYS A 648 2.93 -40.96 -21.82
CA LYS A 648 4.32 -41.35 -22.11
C LYS A 648 4.55 -41.89 -23.52
N SER A 649 3.56 -42.59 -24.07
CA SER A 649 3.69 -43.28 -25.38
C SER A 649 3.23 -42.44 -26.55
N SER A 650 2.50 -41.36 -26.36
CA SER A 650 1.94 -40.54 -27.44
C SER A 650 2.87 -39.38 -27.83
N SER A 651 2.73 -38.93 -29.09
CA SER A 651 3.39 -37.73 -29.60
C SER A 651 2.59 -36.47 -29.28
N ASP A 652 3.27 -35.35 -29.29
CA ASP A 652 2.64 -34.02 -29.23
C ASP A 652 1.95 -33.65 -30.57
N GLU A 653 2.34 -34.34 -31.68
CA GLU A 653 1.74 -34.20 -33.00
C GLU A 653 0.67 -35.28 -33.22
N TYR A 654 -0.57 -34.87 -33.54
CA TYR A 654 -1.69 -35.75 -33.85
C TYR A 654 -2.68 -35.08 -34.81
N ASP A 655 -3.49 -35.94 -35.53
CA ASP A 655 -4.48 -35.42 -36.48
C ASP A 655 -5.74 -34.91 -35.76
N ILE A 656 -5.89 -33.59 -35.72
CA ILE A 656 -7.05 -32.91 -35.11
C ILE A 656 -8.35 -33.22 -35.86
N THR A 657 -8.29 -33.52 -37.16
CA THR A 657 -9.49 -33.83 -37.97
C THR A 657 -10.08 -35.18 -37.63
N ALA A 658 -9.27 -36.09 -37.11
CA ALA A 658 -9.67 -37.43 -36.70
C ALA A 658 -10.33 -37.50 -35.29
N LEU A 659 -10.37 -36.39 -34.57
CA LEU A 659 -11.00 -36.33 -33.26
C LEU A 659 -12.52 -36.46 -33.33
N THR A 660 -13.09 -37.18 -32.36
CA THR A 660 -14.56 -37.25 -32.17
C THR A 660 -15.11 -35.89 -31.75
N ALA A 661 -16.42 -35.73 -31.73
CA ALA A 661 -17.07 -34.50 -31.31
C ALA A 661 -16.75 -34.18 -29.83
N GLU A 662 -16.77 -35.18 -28.95
CA GLU A 662 -16.43 -35.05 -27.53
C GLU A 662 -14.95 -34.69 -27.32
N GLU A 663 -14.05 -35.27 -28.13
CA GLU A 663 -12.62 -34.97 -28.09
C GLU A 663 -12.33 -33.54 -28.59
N LYS A 664 -13.02 -33.06 -29.61
CA LYS A 664 -12.95 -31.68 -30.09
C LYS A 664 -13.44 -30.71 -29.02
N GLU A 665 -14.50 -31.05 -28.30
CA GLU A 665 -15.02 -30.25 -27.19
C GLU A 665 -14.02 -30.21 -26.01
N LEU A 666 -13.38 -31.32 -25.65
CA LEU A 666 -12.32 -31.34 -24.63
C LEU A 666 -11.15 -30.43 -25.05
N ARG A 667 -10.74 -30.44 -26.31
CA ARG A 667 -9.70 -29.56 -26.85
C ARG A 667 -10.13 -28.09 -26.80
N ARG A 668 -11.38 -27.78 -27.13
CA ARG A 668 -11.94 -26.45 -27.01
C ARG A 668 -11.88 -25.91 -25.56
N ILE A 669 -12.30 -26.77 -24.62
CA ILE A 669 -12.22 -26.41 -23.17
C ILE A 669 -10.78 -26.16 -22.79
N LEU A 670 -9.81 -26.96 -23.21
CA LEU A 670 -8.39 -26.77 -22.97
C LEU A 670 -7.93 -25.38 -23.43
N HIS A 671 -8.14 -25.05 -24.72
CA HIS A 671 -7.66 -23.78 -25.28
C HIS A 671 -8.38 -22.56 -24.70
N THR A 672 -9.68 -22.68 -24.38
CA THR A 672 -10.43 -21.65 -23.64
C THR A 672 -9.88 -21.47 -22.23
N THR A 673 -9.50 -22.55 -21.56
CA THR A 673 -8.90 -22.50 -20.22
C THR A 673 -7.51 -21.85 -20.28
N ILE A 674 -6.65 -22.20 -21.24
CA ILE A 674 -5.32 -21.56 -21.41
C ILE A 674 -5.49 -20.05 -21.59
N LYS A 675 -6.38 -19.63 -22.50
CA LYS A 675 -6.66 -18.20 -22.74
C LYS A 675 -7.09 -17.50 -21.44
N LYS A 676 -8.10 -18.05 -20.78
CA LYS A 676 -8.66 -17.44 -19.57
C LYS A 676 -7.65 -17.39 -18.41
N VAL A 677 -6.92 -18.48 -18.16
CA VAL A 677 -5.89 -18.52 -17.09
C VAL A 677 -4.78 -17.51 -17.37
N THR A 678 -4.36 -17.40 -18.63
CA THR A 678 -3.35 -16.43 -19.06
C THR A 678 -3.80 -14.98 -18.77
N GLU A 679 -5.01 -14.61 -19.19
CA GLU A 679 -5.59 -13.28 -18.98
C GLU A 679 -5.80 -12.99 -17.49
N ASP A 680 -6.30 -13.99 -16.72
CA ASP A 680 -6.57 -13.84 -15.28
C ASP A 680 -5.28 -13.63 -14.47
N ILE A 681 -4.17 -14.30 -14.84
CA ILE A 681 -2.88 -14.10 -14.17
C ILE A 681 -2.22 -12.79 -14.61
N ARG A 682 -2.12 -12.57 -15.94
CA ARG A 682 -1.33 -11.49 -16.53
C ARG A 682 -1.94 -10.10 -16.34
N ASP A 683 -3.28 -10.01 -16.58
CA ASP A 683 -3.95 -8.72 -16.75
C ASP A 683 -4.87 -8.37 -15.57
N ARG A 684 -5.41 -9.37 -14.88
CA ARG A 684 -6.52 -9.17 -13.93
C ARG A 684 -6.18 -9.53 -12.49
N PHE A 685 -5.15 -10.32 -12.25
CA PHE A 685 -4.82 -10.90 -10.92
C PHE A 685 -5.99 -11.66 -10.29
N MET A 686 -6.80 -12.33 -11.13
CA MET A 686 -7.99 -13.09 -10.73
C MET A 686 -7.64 -14.58 -10.57
N PHE A 687 -6.78 -14.91 -9.62
CA PHE A 687 -6.29 -16.27 -9.41
C PHE A 687 -7.39 -17.26 -9.05
N ASN A 688 -8.42 -16.81 -8.35
CA ASN A 688 -9.58 -17.63 -8.01
C ASN A 688 -10.33 -18.10 -9.25
N THR A 689 -10.52 -17.26 -10.25
CA THR A 689 -11.18 -17.64 -11.53
C THR A 689 -10.27 -18.45 -12.42
N ALA A 690 -8.96 -18.20 -12.41
CA ALA A 690 -7.97 -19.03 -13.10
C ALA A 690 -8.01 -20.47 -12.56
N ILE A 691 -7.95 -20.65 -11.24
CA ILE A 691 -8.02 -21.96 -10.58
C ILE A 691 -9.37 -22.64 -10.87
N SER A 692 -10.49 -21.89 -10.83
CA SER A 692 -11.81 -22.42 -11.19
C SER A 692 -11.84 -22.99 -12.61
N SER A 693 -11.26 -22.28 -13.58
CA SER A 693 -11.19 -22.75 -14.97
C SER A 693 -10.32 -24.00 -15.12
N ILE A 694 -9.23 -24.10 -14.36
CA ILE A 694 -8.42 -25.34 -14.32
C ILE A 694 -9.25 -26.49 -13.71
N MET A 695 -10.06 -26.24 -12.68
CA MET A 695 -10.95 -27.26 -12.10
C MET A 695 -12.01 -27.74 -13.10
N GLU A 696 -12.57 -26.84 -13.92
CA GLU A 696 -13.51 -27.16 -14.98
C GLU A 696 -12.85 -28.05 -16.06
N LEU A 697 -11.62 -27.76 -16.49
CA LEU A 697 -10.85 -28.56 -17.39
C LEU A 697 -10.61 -29.99 -16.82
N VAL A 698 -10.23 -30.09 -15.55
CA VAL A 698 -10.07 -31.39 -14.86
C VAL A 698 -11.39 -32.17 -14.86
N ASN A 699 -12.53 -31.50 -14.60
CA ASN A 699 -13.84 -32.17 -14.66
C ASN A 699 -14.17 -32.69 -16.04
N ALA A 700 -13.93 -31.91 -17.11
CA ALA A 700 -14.13 -32.34 -18.48
C ALA A 700 -13.21 -33.55 -18.84
N PHE A 701 -11.94 -33.46 -18.39
CA PHE A 701 -10.98 -34.55 -18.64
C PHE A 701 -11.38 -35.87 -17.95
N TYR A 702 -11.96 -35.79 -16.73
CA TYR A 702 -12.51 -36.94 -16.01
C TYR A 702 -13.65 -37.64 -16.77
N GLY A 703 -14.38 -36.94 -17.66
CA GLY A 703 -15.38 -37.55 -18.53
C GLY A 703 -14.82 -38.69 -19.42
N PHE A 704 -13.51 -38.69 -19.64
CA PHE A 704 -12.81 -39.67 -20.44
C PHE A 704 -12.06 -40.76 -19.68
N GLN A 705 -12.13 -40.78 -18.34
CA GLN A 705 -11.32 -41.61 -17.43
C GLN A 705 -11.42 -43.13 -17.79
N ASP A 706 -12.58 -43.57 -18.27
CA ASP A 706 -12.85 -44.97 -18.64
C ASP A 706 -12.72 -45.25 -20.17
N SER A 707 -12.39 -44.20 -20.95
CA SER A 707 -12.23 -44.31 -22.40
C SER A 707 -10.90 -44.98 -22.79
N LYS A 708 -10.99 -46.16 -23.41
CA LYS A 708 -9.82 -46.84 -23.96
C LYS A 708 -9.41 -46.29 -25.33
N THR A 709 -10.34 -45.63 -26.03
CA THR A 709 -10.20 -45.20 -27.43
C THR A 709 -9.83 -43.70 -27.55
N ILE A 710 -9.85 -42.90 -26.48
CA ILE A 710 -9.48 -41.49 -26.53
C ILE A 710 -8.12 -41.29 -27.22
N ASN A 711 -8.03 -40.30 -28.09
CA ASN A 711 -6.81 -39.97 -28.81
C ASN A 711 -5.66 -39.68 -27.85
N GLY A 712 -4.53 -40.42 -28.01
CA GLY A 712 -3.39 -40.31 -27.10
C GLY A 712 -2.66 -39.00 -27.19
N GLY A 713 -2.57 -38.36 -28.37
CA GLY A 713 -1.97 -37.05 -28.55
C GLY A 713 -2.78 -35.95 -27.84
N LEU A 714 -4.11 -36.01 -27.94
CA LEU A 714 -4.98 -35.10 -27.18
C LEU A 714 -4.83 -35.29 -25.68
N VAL A 715 -4.79 -36.52 -25.16
CA VAL A 715 -4.54 -36.81 -23.74
C VAL A 715 -3.24 -36.19 -23.30
N ARG A 716 -2.18 -36.33 -24.08
CA ARG A 716 -0.88 -35.74 -23.77
C ARG A 716 -0.93 -34.20 -23.81
N GLU A 717 -1.55 -33.59 -24.81
CA GLU A 717 -1.73 -32.15 -24.93
C GLU A 717 -2.47 -31.59 -23.71
N VAL A 718 -3.62 -32.15 -23.33
CA VAL A 718 -4.41 -31.77 -22.17
C VAL A 718 -3.60 -31.89 -20.89
N SER A 719 -2.92 -33.02 -20.68
CA SER A 719 -2.17 -33.31 -19.48
C SER A 719 -1.00 -32.33 -19.27
N LEU A 720 -0.17 -32.14 -20.30
CA LEU A 720 1.00 -31.28 -20.18
C LEU A 720 0.63 -29.81 -20.01
N ASN A 721 -0.39 -29.33 -20.72
CA ASN A 721 -0.85 -27.95 -20.57
C ASN A 721 -1.57 -27.70 -19.24
N LEU A 722 -2.35 -28.67 -18.75
CA LEU A 722 -2.94 -28.62 -17.40
C LEU A 722 -1.87 -28.49 -16.33
N LEU A 723 -0.80 -29.30 -16.39
CA LEU A 723 0.31 -29.22 -15.43
C LEU A 723 1.02 -27.88 -15.50
N LYS A 724 1.30 -27.35 -16.70
CA LYS A 724 1.93 -26.01 -16.86
C LYS A 724 1.08 -24.90 -16.29
N MET A 725 -0.24 -24.89 -16.52
CA MET A 725 -1.13 -23.87 -15.96
C MET A 725 -1.25 -23.97 -14.44
N LEU A 726 -1.18 -25.18 -13.88
CA LEU A 726 -1.27 -25.40 -12.43
C LEU A 726 0.07 -25.13 -11.70
N ALA A 727 1.21 -25.20 -12.40
CA ALA A 727 2.54 -25.10 -11.81
C ALA A 727 2.80 -23.84 -10.96
N PRO A 728 2.36 -22.63 -11.33
CA PRO A 728 2.50 -21.46 -10.47
C PRO A 728 1.74 -21.57 -9.14
N PHE A 729 0.60 -22.26 -9.14
CA PHE A 729 -0.29 -22.37 -7.96
C PHE A 729 0.12 -23.53 -7.03
N ALA A 730 0.54 -24.66 -7.61
CA ALA A 730 0.91 -25.88 -6.89
C ALA A 730 2.22 -26.44 -7.44
N PRO A 731 3.37 -25.83 -7.09
CA PRO A 731 4.63 -26.10 -7.77
C PRO A 731 5.20 -27.50 -7.54
N HIS A 732 4.98 -28.09 -6.37
CA HIS A 732 5.61 -29.36 -6.03
C HIS A 732 4.94 -30.56 -6.72
N ILE A 733 3.59 -30.64 -6.65
CA ILE A 733 2.85 -31.73 -7.30
C ILE A 733 3.07 -31.70 -8.82
N THR A 734 3.10 -30.53 -9.42
CA THR A 734 3.28 -30.38 -10.88
C THR A 734 4.71 -30.71 -11.30
N GLU A 735 5.71 -30.36 -10.54
CA GLU A 735 7.11 -30.76 -10.77
C GLU A 735 7.28 -32.27 -10.67
N GLU A 736 6.67 -32.91 -9.64
CA GLU A 736 6.71 -34.36 -9.50
C GLU A 736 6.05 -35.07 -10.67
N LEU A 737 4.82 -34.69 -11.04
CA LEU A 737 4.12 -35.26 -12.19
C LEU A 737 4.86 -35.04 -13.50
N TRP A 738 5.45 -33.85 -13.69
CA TRP A 738 6.28 -33.57 -14.86
C TRP A 738 7.50 -34.48 -14.93
N SER A 739 8.20 -34.66 -13.80
CA SER A 739 9.36 -35.54 -13.75
C SER A 739 9.06 -37.02 -14.04
N ILE A 740 7.84 -37.45 -13.69
CA ILE A 740 7.38 -38.83 -13.95
C ILE A 740 6.95 -38.98 -15.40
N LEU A 741 6.21 -38.01 -15.96
CA LEU A 741 5.53 -38.15 -17.26
C LEU A 741 6.40 -37.72 -18.44
N VAL A 742 7.28 -36.74 -18.27
CA VAL A 742 8.10 -36.13 -19.33
C VAL A 742 9.59 -36.47 -19.17
N ALA A 743 10.07 -36.59 -17.93
CA ALA A 743 11.43 -36.94 -17.56
C ALA A 743 12.54 -36.02 -18.12
N GLN A 744 12.21 -34.82 -18.60
CA GLN A 744 13.18 -33.85 -19.11
C GLN A 744 12.91 -32.43 -18.55
N GLY A 745 13.91 -31.84 -17.91
CA GLY A 745 13.90 -30.49 -17.37
C GLY A 745 12.89 -30.29 -16.25
N SER A 746 12.85 -29.07 -15.73
CA SER A 746 11.85 -28.62 -14.73
C SER A 746 10.62 -28.05 -15.44
N ILE A 747 9.41 -28.28 -14.89
CA ILE A 747 8.18 -27.68 -15.40
C ILE A 747 8.23 -26.15 -15.31
N HIS A 748 8.90 -25.62 -14.30
CA HIS A 748 9.01 -24.18 -14.07
C HIS A 748 9.92 -23.46 -15.07
N GLN A 749 10.70 -24.21 -15.86
CA GLN A 749 11.53 -23.72 -16.96
C GLN A 749 10.88 -23.93 -18.33
N GLN A 750 9.71 -24.58 -18.38
CA GLN A 750 8.98 -24.74 -19.63
C GLN A 750 8.30 -23.46 -20.06
N GLN A 751 8.10 -23.32 -21.36
CA GLN A 751 7.35 -22.20 -21.90
C GLN A 751 5.87 -22.28 -21.49
N TRP A 752 5.29 -21.13 -21.15
CA TRP A 752 3.87 -21.01 -20.84
C TRP A 752 3.02 -21.48 -22.02
N PRO A 753 1.93 -22.23 -21.78
CA PRO A 753 1.11 -22.75 -22.86
C PRO A 753 0.48 -21.64 -23.70
N GLN A 754 0.46 -21.87 -25.03
CA GLN A 754 -0.19 -20.95 -25.96
C GLN A 754 -1.55 -21.56 -26.36
N TYR A 755 -2.56 -20.72 -26.49
CA TYR A 755 -3.85 -21.14 -26.97
C TYR A 755 -3.99 -20.85 -28.47
N GLU A 756 -4.75 -21.69 -29.15
CA GLU A 756 -5.15 -21.48 -30.55
C GLU A 756 -6.53 -20.83 -30.57
N GLU A 757 -6.65 -19.64 -31.12
CA GLU A 757 -7.93 -18.91 -31.17
C GLU A 757 -9.02 -19.74 -31.90
N ALA A 758 -8.67 -20.39 -33.00
CA ALA A 758 -9.60 -21.24 -33.76
C ALA A 758 -10.16 -22.42 -32.92
N ALA A 759 -9.36 -22.93 -31.96
CA ALA A 759 -9.80 -24.02 -31.09
C ALA A 759 -10.73 -23.55 -29.97
N THR A 760 -10.79 -22.24 -29.67
CA THR A 760 -11.69 -21.70 -28.65
C THR A 760 -13.12 -21.50 -29.12
N VAL A 761 -13.35 -21.53 -30.44
CA VAL A 761 -14.67 -21.32 -31.03
C VAL A 761 -15.53 -22.56 -30.82
N GLN A 762 -16.72 -22.35 -30.26
CA GLN A 762 -17.70 -23.44 -30.11
C GLN A 762 -18.28 -23.78 -31.49
N ALA A 763 -18.18 -25.05 -31.86
CA ALA A 763 -18.68 -25.49 -33.18
C ALA A 763 -20.20 -25.36 -33.28
N GLU A 764 -20.92 -25.63 -32.20
CA GLU A 764 -22.37 -25.55 -32.10
C GLU A 764 -22.79 -24.78 -30.84
N VAL A 765 -23.90 -24.06 -30.93
CA VAL A 765 -24.49 -23.30 -29.82
C VAL A 765 -25.98 -23.63 -29.69
N GLU A 766 -26.43 -23.79 -28.45
CA GLU A 766 -27.86 -23.92 -28.17
C GLU A 766 -28.56 -22.59 -28.29
N ILE A 767 -29.50 -22.50 -29.27
CA ILE A 767 -30.35 -21.31 -29.38
C ILE A 767 -31.77 -21.58 -28.86
N VAL A 768 -32.38 -20.53 -28.31
CA VAL A 768 -33.75 -20.59 -27.79
C VAL A 768 -34.74 -20.30 -28.90
N LEU A 769 -35.72 -21.19 -29.10
CA LEU A 769 -36.84 -20.98 -30.00
C LEU A 769 -38.05 -20.42 -29.27
N GLN A 770 -38.49 -19.28 -29.70
CA GLN A 770 -39.65 -18.56 -29.09
C GLN A 770 -40.78 -18.46 -30.14
N ILE A 771 -42.01 -18.48 -29.61
CA ILE A 771 -43.20 -18.12 -30.40
C ILE A 771 -43.95 -17.01 -29.65
N ASN A 772 -44.09 -15.87 -30.30
CA ASN A 772 -44.68 -14.66 -29.73
C ASN A 772 -44.04 -14.30 -28.36
N GLY A 773 -42.68 -14.36 -28.29
CA GLY A 773 -41.88 -14.04 -27.14
C GLY A 773 -41.86 -15.08 -26.00
N LYS A 774 -42.56 -16.23 -26.18
CA LYS A 774 -42.56 -17.31 -25.18
C LYS A 774 -41.64 -18.46 -25.64
N VAL A 775 -40.72 -18.87 -24.79
CA VAL A 775 -39.83 -20.01 -25.04
C VAL A 775 -40.65 -21.26 -25.26
N ARG A 776 -40.38 -21.98 -26.36
CA ARG A 776 -41.08 -23.22 -26.77
C ARG A 776 -40.18 -24.41 -26.92
N ASP A 777 -38.95 -24.19 -27.38
CA ASP A 777 -37.95 -25.25 -27.58
C ASP A 777 -36.54 -24.66 -27.58
N ARG A 778 -35.54 -25.53 -27.71
CA ARG A 778 -34.13 -25.21 -27.88
C ARG A 778 -33.54 -26.12 -28.91
N ILE A 779 -32.67 -25.63 -29.76
CA ILE A 779 -31.95 -26.42 -30.78
C ILE A 779 -30.48 -26.10 -30.82
N MET A 780 -29.67 -27.07 -31.14
CA MET A 780 -28.26 -26.89 -31.44
C MET A 780 -28.11 -26.42 -32.89
N ILE A 781 -27.36 -25.38 -33.13
CA ILE A 781 -26.99 -24.89 -34.46
C ILE A 781 -25.49 -24.63 -34.52
N ALA A 782 -24.90 -24.66 -35.71
CA ALA A 782 -23.51 -24.27 -35.87
C ALA A 782 -23.33 -22.79 -35.51
N THR A 783 -22.26 -22.45 -34.79
CA THR A 783 -21.96 -21.08 -34.34
C THR A 783 -21.69 -20.18 -35.54
N GLY A 784 -22.24 -18.97 -35.53
CA GLY A 784 -21.99 -17.95 -36.56
C GLY A 784 -22.71 -18.20 -37.90
N ILE A 785 -23.70 -19.12 -37.97
CA ILE A 785 -24.53 -19.26 -39.16
C ILE A 785 -25.33 -17.98 -39.46
N SER A 786 -25.63 -17.81 -40.74
CA SER A 786 -26.38 -16.65 -41.20
C SER A 786 -27.78 -16.58 -40.56
N ARG A 787 -28.37 -15.40 -40.56
CA ARG A 787 -29.75 -15.23 -40.13
C ARG A 787 -30.72 -16.15 -40.90
N GLU A 788 -30.51 -16.31 -42.20
CA GLU A 788 -31.34 -17.14 -43.08
C GLU A 788 -31.24 -18.63 -42.69
N GLU A 789 -30.04 -19.10 -42.34
CA GLU A 789 -29.83 -20.45 -41.84
C GLU A 789 -30.46 -20.67 -40.46
N MET A 790 -30.37 -19.68 -39.56
CA MET A 790 -31.06 -19.70 -38.27
C MET A 790 -32.60 -19.79 -38.43
N GLU A 791 -33.16 -19.00 -39.33
CA GLU A 791 -34.59 -19.04 -39.64
C GLU A 791 -35.00 -20.38 -40.23
N THR A 792 -34.16 -20.98 -41.09
CA THR A 792 -34.37 -22.29 -41.66
C THR A 792 -34.35 -23.40 -40.61
N ALA A 793 -33.36 -23.41 -39.74
CA ALA A 793 -33.25 -24.34 -38.62
C ALA A 793 -34.46 -24.23 -37.66
N ALA A 794 -34.89 -23.01 -37.35
CA ALA A 794 -36.06 -22.83 -36.52
C ALA A 794 -37.37 -23.32 -37.18
N LYS A 795 -37.54 -23.14 -38.48
CA LYS A 795 -38.69 -23.67 -39.25
C LYS A 795 -38.69 -25.19 -39.37
N ALA A 796 -37.50 -25.82 -39.38
CA ALA A 796 -37.36 -27.27 -39.43
C ALA A 796 -37.65 -27.96 -38.07
N ASN A 797 -37.69 -27.19 -36.98
CA ASN A 797 -37.93 -27.73 -35.62
C ASN A 797 -39.40 -28.19 -35.51
N VAL A 798 -39.60 -29.45 -35.08
CA VAL A 798 -40.93 -30.09 -34.99
C VAL A 798 -41.88 -29.31 -34.09
N ARG A 799 -41.37 -28.80 -32.93
CA ARG A 799 -42.20 -28.05 -31.97
C ARG A 799 -42.62 -26.71 -32.51
N VAL A 800 -41.79 -26.04 -33.31
CA VAL A 800 -42.14 -24.81 -33.98
C VAL A 800 -43.19 -25.08 -35.05
N GLN A 801 -43.04 -26.14 -35.84
CA GLN A 801 -44.03 -26.53 -36.86
C GLN A 801 -45.41 -26.81 -36.26
N GLU A 802 -45.48 -27.64 -35.19
CA GLU A 802 -46.74 -27.95 -34.50
C GLU A 802 -47.46 -26.66 -33.98
N LEU A 803 -46.73 -25.70 -33.45
CA LEU A 803 -47.28 -24.53 -32.82
C LEU A 803 -47.59 -23.39 -33.83
N THR A 804 -47.07 -23.50 -35.05
CA THR A 804 -47.35 -22.56 -36.16
C THR A 804 -48.28 -23.12 -37.20
N ASP A 805 -48.68 -24.40 -37.07
CA ASP A 805 -49.65 -25.01 -38.01
C ASP A 805 -50.97 -24.23 -38.07
N GLY A 806 -51.43 -23.92 -39.26
CA GLY A 806 -52.63 -23.12 -39.55
C GLY A 806 -52.48 -21.62 -39.22
N LYS A 807 -51.29 -21.12 -38.86
CA LYS A 807 -51.04 -19.71 -38.58
C LYS A 807 -50.12 -19.05 -39.60
N THR A 808 -50.25 -17.78 -39.79
CA THR A 808 -49.36 -17.00 -40.66
C THR A 808 -48.16 -16.48 -39.90
N ILE A 809 -46.93 -16.88 -40.31
CA ILE A 809 -45.72 -16.30 -39.79
C ILE A 809 -45.59 -14.85 -40.31
N VAL A 810 -45.68 -13.89 -39.41
CA VAL A 810 -45.61 -12.44 -39.73
C VAL A 810 -44.16 -11.99 -39.82
N LYS A 811 -43.30 -12.47 -38.90
CA LYS A 811 -41.89 -12.03 -38.78
C LYS A 811 -41.10 -13.06 -38.00
N MET A 812 -39.84 -13.21 -38.34
CA MET A 812 -38.85 -13.90 -37.52
C MET A 812 -37.79 -12.93 -37.04
N ILE A 813 -37.50 -12.97 -35.76
CA ILE A 813 -36.50 -12.11 -35.11
C ILE A 813 -35.38 -13.03 -34.64
N CYS A 814 -34.23 -12.95 -35.30
CA CYS A 814 -33.05 -13.71 -34.98
C CYS A 814 -32.08 -12.83 -34.25
N VAL A 815 -31.59 -13.31 -33.13
CA VAL A 815 -30.43 -12.75 -32.39
C VAL A 815 -29.31 -13.77 -32.59
N PRO A 816 -28.21 -13.41 -33.26
CA PRO A 816 -27.12 -14.36 -33.57
C PRO A 816 -26.68 -15.14 -32.34
N ASP A 817 -26.55 -16.44 -32.50
CA ASP A 817 -26.09 -17.40 -31.50
C ASP A 817 -26.85 -17.41 -30.15
N LYS A 818 -28.08 -16.86 -30.15
CA LYS A 818 -28.88 -16.76 -28.88
C LYS A 818 -30.32 -17.22 -29.02
N LEU A 819 -31.07 -16.69 -29.96
CA LEU A 819 -32.47 -17.06 -30.09
C LEU A 819 -33.07 -16.76 -31.49
N VAL A 820 -34.12 -17.51 -31.80
CA VAL A 820 -35.06 -17.15 -32.86
C VAL A 820 -36.48 -17.01 -32.30
N ASN A 821 -37.08 -15.86 -32.44
CA ASN A 821 -38.48 -15.62 -32.06
C ASN A 821 -39.37 -15.55 -33.29
N VAL A 822 -40.25 -16.55 -33.44
CA VAL A 822 -41.23 -16.65 -34.51
C VAL A 822 -42.52 -15.91 -34.13
N VAL A 823 -42.84 -14.85 -34.80
CA VAL A 823 -44.07 -14.07 -34.56
C VAL A 823 -45.17 -14.57 -35.50
N VAL A 824 -46.21 -15.12 -34.95
CA VAL A 824 -47.37 -15.66 -35.67
C VAL A 824 -48.65 -14.94 -35.34
N LYS A 825 -49.57 -14.90 -36.34
CA LYS A 825 -50.92 -14.30 -36.19
C LYS A 825 -51.96 -15.36 -36.60
#